data_7b14a3fb284a5ebe762f5b161c59c50b
#
_entry.id   7b14a3fb284a5ebe762f5b161c59c50b
#
_cell.length_a   1.000
_cell.length_b   1.000
_cell.length_c   1.000
_cell.angle_alpha   90.00
_cell.angle_beta   90.00
_cell.angle_gamma   90.00
#
_symmetry.space_group_name_H-M   'P 1'
#
loop_
_entity.id
_entity.type
_entity.pdbx_description
1 polymer ?
#
loop_
_entity_poly.entity_id
_entity_poly.type
_entity_poly.pdbx_seq_one_letter_code
_entity_poly.pdbx_strand_id
1 'polypeptide(L)'
;YRRVPEVIDCWFDSGCMPFAQWGFPHQGHDDFKKSFPADFISEAIDQTRGWFYSLLMISTLVFDEEVQARYGLVPKREYPLPFKTCIVLGHVSDKEGKKESKSKGNYTPPGIILDRVEMEFAVFAEAKGVAPVEGVAFVAKEDLEGMDLRDGAQVLVRQARDHDRVGDAPSAGRELTLKTAKGLPRRVVVLHEADRTALSLQVSSVPDVKPAEVPRLPRLERCSIEDPATPAPGADAFRWFFFASNPPWSNTRHSLTNVRTLQKDTLLKLRNVYSFFTIYANIDGFDPTKPASDVSSRPEIDRWITGELALTVEATTAMLDAYDVHGATTKLSSFVDALSNWYVRRSRERFWRSGWDDDKRAAYETLYHCLVTLSGLMAPFTPYAAESMYKNLVVRGRGGTGVAESVHLAPWPSADVSSVDRELSKNVDTVRQIVSLALQVRTAAKIKVRQPLASAKIVLSDARLAPALEAYADMMKDELNVLDVSFVTSGSEQYVTYAIKPNFRTLGQRGLGKQAQELKKHMATMGAADAHAAVSTLLSSGTLMSAGVELSADDVEVSCEAHEGFAAAGDRVGVVVLDTRLTDELRDLGFVRELLNRVQAARKDMKLEFSDRIRLGIKGGERTVRLARAHASRISGDVLATELLVDEMPQGATVRDVDVEGESVTLGVLRA
;
A
#
# COMPACT_ATOMS: atom_id res chain seq x y z
N TYR A 1 -41.90 11.98 48.61
CA TYR A 1 -41.25 11.26 47.49
C TYR A 1 -40.30 10.23 48.03
N ARG A 2 -40.27 9.04 47.45
CA ARG A 2 -39.35 7.97 47.81
C ARG A 2 -38.53 7.61 46.57
N ARG A 3 -37.21 7.46 46.72
CA ARG A 3 -36.34 7.01 45.63
C ARG A 3 -36.76 5.61 45.19
N VAL A 4 -36.93 5.39 43.90
CA VAL A 4 -37.12 4.06 43.33
C VAL A 4 -35.81 3.27 43.38
N PRO A 5 -35.84 1.96 43.65
CA PRO A 5 -34.66 1.12 43.80
C PRO A 5 -34.01 0.76 42.46
N GLU A 6 -34.77 0.90 41.35
CA GLU A 6 -34.30 0.57 40.03
C GLU A 6 -33.21 1.54 39.57
N VAL A 7 -32.25 1.03 38.81
CA VAL A 7 -31.20 1.81 38.15
C VAL A 7 -31.58 2.04 36.71
N ILE A 8 -31.45 3.28 36.25
CA ILE A 8 -31.67 3.62 34.85
C ILE A 8 -30.70 2.85 33.94
N ASP A 9 -31.20 2.36 32.80
CA ASP A 9 -30.41 1.67 31.79
C ASP A 9 -29.35 2.60 31.21
N CYS A 10 -28.11 2.14 31.05
CA CYS A 10 -27.02 2.93 30.52
C CYS A 10 -27.25 3.37 29.05
N TRP A 11 -28.10 2.66 28.32
CA TRP A 11 -28.51 3.07 26.97
C TRP A 11 -29.40 4.30 26.96
N PHE A 12 -30.15 4.55 28.06
CA PHE A 12 -30.89 5.81 28.22
C PHE A 12 -29.94 6.99 28.36
N ASP A 13 -28.93 6.89 29.23
CA ASP A 13 -27.93 7.95 29.43
C ASP A 13 -27.18 8.24 28.12
N SER A 14 -26.71 7.21 27.42
CA SER A 14 -26.02 7.36 26.14
C SER A 14 -26.93 7.91 25.03
N GLY A 15 -28.22 7.58 25.06
CA GLY A 15 -29.20 8.10 24.12
C GLY A 15 -29.58 9.57 24.37
N CYS A 16 -29.37 10.06 25.61
CA CYS A 16 -29.55 11.47 25.97
C CYS A 16 -28.36 12.35 25.58
N MET A 17 -27.20 11.77 25.20
CA MET A 17 -25.96 12.47 24.96
C MET A 17 -26.09 13.70 24.02
N PRO A 18 -26.84 13.66 22.90
CA PRO A 18 -26.94 14.79 21.99
C PRO A 18 -27.36 16.12 22.62
N PHE A 19 -28.11 16.07 23.70
CA PHE A 19 -28.58 17.26 24.43
C PHE A 19 -28.03 17.36 25.85
N ALA A 20 -27.88 16.24 26.55
CA ALA A 20 -27.39 16.21 27.94
C ALA A 20 -25.97 16.75 28.08
N GLN A 21 -25.08 16.51 27.11
CA GLN A 21 -23.70 17.03 27.11
C GLN A 21 -23.63 18.56 27.17
N TRP A 22 -24.63 19.25 26.69
CA TRP A 22 -24.73 20.73 26.73
C TRP A 22 -25.45 21.24 27.96
N GLY A 23 -26.05 20.36 28.76
CA GLY A 23 -26.93 20.70 29.87
C GLY A 23 -28.30 21.23 29.43
N PHE A 24 -28.67 21.03 28.17
CA PHE A 24 -29.98 21.42 27.64
C PHE A 24 -31.11 20.63 28.31
N PRO A 25 -32.27 21.23 28.70
CA PRO A 25 -32.70 22.59 28.35
C PRO A 25 -32.34 23.67 29.39
N HIS A 26 -31.54 23.36 30.40
CA HIS A 26 -31.25 24.31 31.48
C HIS A 26 -30.14 25.31 31.14
N GLN A 27 -29.20 24.89 30.31
CA GLN A 27 -28.06 25.68 29.82
C GLN A 27 -27.64 25.20 28.44
N GLY A 28 -26.59 25.82 27.83
CA GLY A 28 -25.97 25.37 26.59
C GLY A 28 -26.87 25.44 25.36
N HIS A 29 -27.87 26.33 25.32
CA HIS A 29 -28.85 26.41 24.24
C HIS A 29 -28.21 26.66 22.87
N ASP A 30 -27.24 27.56 22.80
CA ASP A 30 -26.61 27.92 21.52
C ASP A 30 -25.71 26.80 20.99
N ASP A 31 -24.98 26.14 21.87
CA ASP A 31 -24.13 25.00 21.52
C ASP A 31 -24.96 23.80 21.08
N PHE A 32 -26.06 23.52 21.77
CA PHE A 32 -27.01 22.50 21.36
C PHE A 32 -27.60 22.79 19.97
N LYS A 33 -28.07 24.02 19.71
CA LYS A 33 -28.63 24.39 18.41
C LYS A 33 -27.66 24.25 17.26
N LYS A 34 -26.37 24.53 17.49
CA LYS A 34 -25.31 24.34 16.49
C LYS A 34 -24.97 22.88 16.23
N SER A 35 -25.13 22.02 17.23
CA SER A 35 -24.67 20.63 17.23
C SER A 35 -25.78 19.59 17.04
N PHE A 36 -27.07 20.02 17.07
CA PHE A 36 -28.21 19.13 16.90
C PHE A 36 -29.00 19.45 15.62
N PRO A 37 -29.24 18.44 14.76
CA PRO A 37 -28.75 17.07 14.83
C PRO A 37 -27.25 16.98 14.54
N ALA A 38 -26.59 15.94 15.06
CA ALA A 38 -25.18 15.67 14.76
C ALA A 38 -24.97 15.50 13.24
N ASP A 39 -23.82 15.93 12.72
CA ASP A 39 -23.54 15.78 11.30
C ASP A 39 -23.39 14.31 10.91
N PHE A 40 -22.72 13.52 11.75
CA PHE A 40 -22.67 12.06 11.60
C PHE A 40 -22.48 11.36 12.94
N ILE A 41 -22.85 10.08 12.98
CA ILE A 41 -22.47 9.13 14.02
C ILE A 41 -21.84 7.89 13.37
N SER A 42 -20.96 7.20 14.10
CA SER A 42 -20.32 5.99 13.60
C SER A 42 -20.09 4.98 14.74
N GLU A 43 -20.62 3.79 14.54
CA GLU A 43 -20.44 2.62 15.41
C GLU A 43 -20.70 1.33 14.62
N ALA A 44 -20.47 0.17 15.27
CA ALA A 44 -20.67 -1.13 14.66
C ALA A 44 -22.17 -1.47 14.44
N ILE A 45 -22.44 -2.41 13.55
CA ILE A 45 -23.78 -2.81 13.13
C ILE A 45 -24.67 -3.32 14.27
N ASP A 46 -24.08 -3.84 15.36
CA ASP A 46 -24.84 -4.28 16.55
C ASP A 46 -25.55 -3.12 17.26
N GLN A 47 -25.12 -1.87 17.04
CA GLN A 47 -25.74 -0.66 17.60
C GLN A 47 -27.09 -0.29 16.96
N THR A 48 -27.51 -0.98 15.92
CA THR A 48 -28.91 -0.90 15.40
C THR A 48 -29.93 -1.35 16.46
N ARG A 49 -29.50 -2.14 17.45
CA ARG A 49 -30.30 -2.56 18.64
C ARG A 49 -29.65 -2.09 19.95
N GLY A 50 -28.99 -0.98 19.93
CA GLY A 50 -28.30 -0.37 21.06
C GLY A 50 -28.32 1.13 20.94
N TRP A 51 -27.15 1.76 20.77
CA TRP A 51 -27.02 3.22 20.79
C TRP A 51 -27.78 3.94 19.68
N PHE A 52 -27.75 3.47 18.44
CA PHE A 52 -28.50 4.10 17.34
C PHE A 52 -30.01 4.12 17.61
N TYR A 53 -30.52 3.02 18.17
CA TYR A 53 -31.93 2.90 18.52
C TYR A 53 -32.29 3.83 19.69
N SER A 54 -31.52 3.88 20.78
CA SER A 54 -31.81 4.75 21.93
C SER A 54 -31.70 6.23 21.56
N LEU A 55 -30.72 6.64 20.77
CA LEU A 55 -30.64 8.00 20.23
C LEU A 55 -31.91 8.41 19.49
N LEU A 56 -32.37 7.56 18.56
CA LEU A 56 -33.54 7.84 17.75
C LEU A 56 -34.82 7.91 18.59
N MET A 57 -35.03 6.91 19.45
CA MET A 57 -36.24 6.83 20.27
C MET A 57 -36.35 7.97 21.28
N ILE A 58 -35.26 8.28 21.99
CA ILE A 58 -35.26 9.36 22.98
C ILE A 58 -35.47 10.72 22.30
N SER A 59 -34.75 10.98 21.20
CA SER A 59 -34.93 12.23 20.44
C SER A 59 -36.38 12.38 19.93
N THR A 60 -36.99 11.30 19.43
CA THR A 60 -38.37 11.30 18.96
C THR A 60 -39.37 11.60 20.08
N LEU A 61 -39.12 11.07 21.28
CA LEU A 61 -40.01 11.28 22.43
C LEU A 61 -39.87 12.66 23.07
N VAL A 62 -38.63 13.21 23.07
CA VAL A 62 -38.32 14.48 23.77
C VAL A 62 -38.56 15.69 22.89
N PHE A 63 -38.27 15.62 21.60
CA PHE A 63 -38.31 16.76 20.69
C PHE A 63 -39.51 16.69 19.75
N ASP A 64 -40.73 16.76 20.31
CA ASP A 64 -41.94 16.91 19.55
C ASP A 64 -42.04 18.30 18.87
N GLU A 65 -43.09 18.53 18.10
CA GLU A 65 -43.27 19.80 17.37
C GLU A 65 -43.33 21.02 18.29
N GLU A 66 -43.91 20.87 19.49
CA GLU A 66 -44.04 21.96 20.46
C GLU A 66 -42.66 22.31 21.04
N VAL A 67 -41.89 21.31 21.43
CA VAL A 67 -40.50 21.48 21.94
C VAL A 67 -39.60 22.04 20.86
N GLN A 68 -39.67 21.52 19.63
CA GLN A 68 -38.89 22.07 18.51
C GLN A 68 -39.22 23.55 18.27
N ALA A 69 -40.50 23.91 18.26
CA ALA A 69 -40.92 25.31 18.08
C ALA A 69 -40.50 26.20 19.24
N ARG A 70 -40.67 25.74 20.48
CA ARG A 70 -40.30 26.49 21.71
C ARG A 70 -38.81 26.85 21.76
N TYR A 71 -37.95 25.94 21.35
CA TYR A 71 -36.49 26.14 21.37
C TYR A 71 -35.87 26.56 20.05
N GLY A 72 -36.69 26.74 19.00
CA GLY A 72 -36.23 27.17 17.67
C GLY A 72 -35.25 26.21 17.03
N LEU A 73 -35.53 24.90 17.12
CA LEU A 73 -34.73 23.88 16.48
C LEU A 73 -34.98 23.83 14.97
N VAL A 74 -33.98 23.96 14.15
CA VAL A 74 -34.08 24.04 12.68
C VAL A 74 -33.19 22.97 12.05
N PRO A 75 -33.65 22.38 10.91
CA PRO A 75 -34.89 22.59 10.22
C PRO A 75 -36.07 21.89 10.91
N LYS A 76 -37.26 22.48 10.87
CA LYS A 76 -38.49 21.82 11.32
C LYS A 76 -38.71 20.57 10.49
N ARG A 77 -38.74 19.40 11.13
CA ARG A 77 -38.93 18.09 10.51
C ARG A 77 -40.20 17.45 11.05
N GLU A 78 -40.77 16.54 10.28
CA GLU A 78 -41.91 15.74 10.72
C GLU A 78 -41.59 14.97 12.01
N TYR A 79 -40.32 14.54 12.15
CA TYR A 79 -39.78 13.93 13.38
C TYR A 79 -38.32 14.37 13.60
N PRO A 80 -37.86 14.49 14.85
CA PRO A 80 -36.55 14.98 15.19
C PRO A 80 -35.50 13.88 15.07
N LEU A 81 -34.71 13.92 14.00
CA LEU A 81 -33.56 13.03 13.84
C LEU A 81 -32.38 13.50 14.71
N PRO A 82 -31.75 12.65 15.50
CA PRO A 82 -30.61 13.02 16.34
C PRO A 82 -29.31 13.16 15.52
N PHE A 83 -29.25 12.63 14.31
CA PHE A 83 -28.11 12.69 13.40
C PHE A 83 -28.57 12.78 11.93
N LYS A 84 -27.69 13.32 11.08
CA LYS A 84 -27.92 13.45 9.63
C LYS A 84 -27.43 12.21 8.88
N THR A 85 -26.28 11.68 9.26
CA THR A 85 -25.62 10.55 8.63
C THR A 85 -25.23 9.50 9.68
N CYS A 86 -25.40 8.22 9.34
CA CYS A 86 -24.98 7.10 10.17
C CYS A 86 -24.01 6.21 9.38
N ILE A 87 -22.76 6.16 9.84
CA ILE A 87 -21.72 5.29 9.25
C ILE A 87 -21.67 4.01 10.09
N VAL A 88 -22.25 2.95 9.54
CA VAL A 88 -22.35 1.65 10.23
C VAL A 88 -21.10 0.83 9.91
N LEU A 89 -20.32 0.48 10.93
CA LEU A 89 -19.07 -0.27 10.76
C LEU A 89 -19.33 -1.78 10.71
N GLY A 90 -18.63 -2.46 9.81
CA GLY A 90 -18.57 -3.92 9.73
C GLY A 90 -17.80 -4.52 10.92
N HIS A 91 -17.90 -5.84 11.09
CA HIS A 91 -17.15 -6.55 12.12
C HIS A 91 -15.67 -6.67 11.75
N VAL A 92 -14.82 -6.59 12.80
CA VAL A 92 -13.42 -6.98 12.69
C VAL A 92 -13.29 -8.48 12.98
N SER A 93 -12.64 -9.19 12.09
CA SER A 93 -12.40 -10.63 12.16
C SER A 93 -10.91 -10.96 12.02
N ASP A 94 -10.50 -12.11 12.51
CA ASP A 94 -9.17 -12.64 12.27
C ASP A 94 -8.99 -13.03 10.78
N LYS A 95 -7.81 -13.51 10.42
CA LYS A 95 -7.50 -13.88 9.04
C LYS A 95 -8.37 -15.01 8.47
N GLU A 96 -8.93 -15.87 9.35
CA GLU A 96 -9.88 -16.93 8.99
C GLU A 96 -11.32 -16.42 8.86
N GLY A 97 -11.59 -15.15 9.15
CA GLY A 97 -12.92 -14.55 9.10
C GLY A 97 -13.77 -14.80 10.35
N LYS A 98 -13.18 -15.29 11.46
CA LYS A 98 -13.87 -15.44 12.73
C LYS A 98 -13.81 -14.13 13.51
N LYS A 99 -14.94 -13.71 14.12
CA LYS A 99 -15.00 -12.51 14.97
C LYS A 99 -13.90 -12.56 16.03
N GLU A 100 -13.10 -11.50 16.13
CA GLU A 100 -12.06 -11.37 17.16
C GLU A 100 -12.68 -11.35 18.57
N SER A 101 -12.06 -12.04 19.50
CA SER A 101 -12.51 -12.14 20.89
C SER A 101 -11.34 -12.37 21.83
N LYS A 102 -11.28 -11.59 22.91
CA LYS A 102 -10.28 -11.76 23.98
C LYS A 102 -10.36 -13.15 24.61
N SER A 103 -11.57 -13.68 24.83
CA SER A 103 -11.77 -15.00 25.44
C SER A 103 -11.27 -16.15 24.59
N LYS A 104 -11.32 -16.00 23.24
CA LYS A 104 -10.81 -16.98 22.28
C LYS A 104 -9.32 -16.80 21.96
N GLY A 105 -8.74 -15.67 22.35
CA GLY A 105 -7.33 -15.33 22.10
C GLY A 105 -6.99 -15.07 20.64
N ASN A 106 -7.98 -14.89 19.77
CA ASN A 106 -7.78 -14.61 18.34
C ASN A 106 -7.78 -13.10 18.00
N TYR A 107 -7.61 -12.25 19.00
CA TYR A 107 -7.42 -10.81 18.78
C TYR A 107 -5.92 -10.46 18.74
N THR A 108 -5.59 -9.39 18.05
CA THR A 108 -4.23 -8.85 18.03
C THR A 108 -4.10 -7.78 19.12
N PRO A 109 -3.21 -7.98 20.13
CA PRO A 109 -2.98 -6.98 21.16
C PRO A 109 -2.43 -5.69 20.55
N PRO A 110 -2.88 -4.50 20.97
CA PRO A 110 -2.40 -3.22 20.42
C PRO A 110 -0.87 -3.07 20.52
N GLY A 111 -0.24 -3.57 21.57
CA GLY A 111 1.21 -3.49 21.75
C GLY A 111 2.02 -4.08 20.61
N ILE A 112 1.55 -5.17 19.99
CA ILE A 112 2.20 -5.80 18.83
C ILE A 112 2.27 -4.84 17.63
N ILE A 113 1.28 -3.97 17.52
CA ILE A 113 1.17 -3.02 16.40
C ILE A 113 1.89 -1.72 16.70
N LEU A 114 1.78 -1.25 17.94
CA LEU A 114 2.20 0.11 18.31
C LEU A 114 3.65 0.19 18.79
N ASP A 115 4.11 -0.81 19.52
CA ASP A 115 5.40 -0.76 20.22
C ASP A 115 6.39 -1.82 19.74
N ARG A 116 6.05 -3.11 19.91
CA ARG A 116 6.94 -4.24 19.56
C ARG A 116 6.12 -5.43 19.07
N VAL A 117 6.72 -6.24 18.19
CA VAL A 117 6.16 -7.55 17.85
C VAL A 117 6.44 -8.50 18.99
N GLU A 118 5.68 -8.39 20.08
CA GLU A 118 5.84 -9.11 21.34
C GLU A 118 4.50 -9.73 21.77
N MET A 119 4.54 -10.96 22.24
CA MET A 119 3.36 -11.68 22.71
C MET A 119 3.68 -12.43 24.02
N GLU A 120 2.76 -12.39 24.98
CA GLU A 120 2.91 -13.09 26.25
C GLU A 120 2.36 -14.51 26.21
N PHE A 121 3.04 -15.42 26.89
CA PHE A 121 2.73 -16.84 26.97
C PHE A 121 2.82 -17.37 28.39
N ALA A 122 1.95 -18.30 28.75
CA ALA A 122 2.08 -19.14 29.96
C ALA A 122 3.20 -20.18 29.73
N VAL A 123 4.07 -20.35 30.68
CA VAL A 123 5.25 -21.22 30.59
C VAL A 123 4.90 -22.64 31.06
N PHE A 124 5.12 -23.62 30.18
CA PHE A 124 4.92 -25.03 30.45
C PHE A 124 6.23 -25.81 30.35
N ALA A 125 6.39 -26.85 31.16
CA ALA A 125 7.56 -27.73 31.05
C ALA A 125 7.40 -28.76 29.96
N GLU A 126 6.18 -29.21 29.71
CA GLU A 126 5.86 -30.25 28.74
C GLU A 126 4.45 -30.06 28.19
N ALA A 127 4.17 -30.62 27.04
CA ALA A 127 2.82 -30.78 26.52
C ALA A 127 2.73 -32.09 25.75
N LYS A 128 1.53 -32.63 25.58
CA LYS A 128 1.32 -33.91 24.90
C LYS A 128 1.91 -33.89 23.49
N GLY A 129 2.90 -34.74 23.25
CA GLY A 129 3.57 -34.87 21.95
C GLY A 129 4.63 -33.80 21.68
N VAL A 130 5.02 -33.01 22.68
CA VAL A 130 6.07 -31.99 22.57
C VAL A 130 7.21 -32.36 23.54
N ALA A 131 8.36 -32.77 22.99
CA ALA A 131 9.58 -32.94 23.76
C ALA A 131 10.33 -31.60 23.82
N PRO A 132 10.53 -30.99 24.99
CA PRO A 132 11.27 -29.74 25.10
C PRO A 132 12.74 -29.92 24.69
N VAL A 133 13.27 -28.96 23.93
CA VAL A 133 14.65 -28.96 23.43
C VAL A 133 15.30 -27.66 23.86
N GLU A 134 16.54 -27.72 24.39
CA GLU A 134 17.28 -26.51 24.76
C GLU A 134 17.50 -25.59 23.57
N GLY A 135 17.28 -24.30 23.76
CA GLY A 135 17.38 -23.29 22.71
C GLY A 135 16.15 -23.20 21.79
N VAL A 136 15.06 -23.92 22.11
CA VAL A 136 13.83 -23.93 21.32
C VAL A 136 12.61 -23.58 22.16
N ALA A 137 11.80 -22.67 21.66
CA ALA A 137 10.49 -22.32 22.20
C ALA A 137 9.38 -22.89 21.32
N PHE A 138 8.57 -23.81 21.85
CA PHE A 138 7.44 -24.40 21.11
C PHE A 138 6.14 -23.66 21.42
N VAL A 139 5.44 -23.21 20.38
CA VAL A 139 4.16 -22.48 20.47
C VAL A 139 3.11 -23.06 19.52
N ALA A 140 1.86 -22.65 19.69
CA ALA A 140 0.82 -22.97 18.72
C ALA A 140 1.07 -22.26 17.38
N LYS A 141 0.70 -22.91 16.27
CA LYS A 141 0.84 -22.32 14.92
C LYS A 141 0.13 -20.98 14.80
N GLU A 142 -1.04 -20.87 15.37
CA GLU A 142 -1.87 -19.66 15.34
C GLU A 142 -1.22 -18.47 16.06
N ASP A 143 -0.44 -18.72 17.11
CA ASP A 143 0.29 -17.66 17.83
C ASP A 143 1.49 -17.16 17.02
N LEU A 144 2.21 -18.07 16.36
CA LEU A 144 3.31 -17.74 15.46
C LEU A 144 2.81 -16.90 14.28
N GLU A 145 1.69 -17.31 13.68
CA GLU A 145 1.02 -16.56 12.62
C GLU A 145 0.49 -15.19 13.12
N GLY A 146 0.02 -15.10 14.36
CA GLY A 146 -0.42 -13.84 14.98
C GLY A 146 0.70 -12.82 15.15
N MET A 147 1.94 -13.27 15.25
CA MET A 147 3.16 -12.45 15.27
C MET A 147 3.77 -12.21 13.87
N ASP A 148 3.16 -12.73 12.80
CA ASP A 148 3.68 -12.70 11.43
C ASP A 148 5.09 -13.34 11.31
N LEU A 149 5.34 -14.37 12.12
CA LEU A 149 6.60 -15.10 12.15
C LEU A 149 6.50 -16.44 11.40
N ARG A 150 7.65 -16.98 11.04
CA ARG A 150 7.78 -18.28 10.41
C ARG A 150 8.37 -19.30 11.38
N ASP A 151 8.06 -20.55 11.16
CA ASP A 151 8.70 -21.66 11.87
C ASP A 151 10.22 -21.60 11.68
N GLY A 152 10.97 -21.71 12.75
CA GLY A 152 12.42 -21.52 12.76
C GLY A 152 12.92 -20.08 12.96
N ALA A 153 12.06 -19.11 13.20
CA ALA A 153 12.45 -17.73 13.49
C ALA A 153 13.28 -17.63 14.78
N GLN A 154 14.29 -16.77 14.79
CA GLN A 154 15.04 -16.42 16.01
C GLN A 154 14.27 -15.34 16.74
N VAL A 155 13.99 -15.58 18.02
CA VAL A 155 13.20 -14.68 18.86
C VAL A 155 13.89 -14.45 20.19
N LEU A 156 13.59 -13.32 20.81
CA LEU A 156 14.06 -13.00 22.15
C LEU A 156 12.96 -13.36 23.16
N VAL A 157 13.27 -14.31 24.05
CA VAL A 157 12.38 -14.72 25.13
C VAL A 157 12.87 -14.11 26.43
N ARG A 158 11.94 -13.53 27.21
CA ARG A 158 12.24 -12.91 28.51
C ARG A 158 11.05 -13.07 29.48
N GLN A 159 11.25 -12.81 30.77
CA GLN A 159 10.11 -12.68 31.68
C GLN A 159 9.15 -11.60 31.19
N ALA A 160 7.84 -11.85 31.30
CA ALA A 160 6.84 -10.84 30.99
C ALA A 160 6.97 -9.62 31.92
N ARG A 161 6.59 -8.45 31.42
CA ARG A 161 6.59 -7.20 32.19
C ARG A 161 5.36 -7.15 33.10
N ASP A 162 5.47 -6.47 34.25
CA ASP A 162 4.30 -6.05 34.97
C ASP A 162 3.69 -4.81 34.33
N HIS A 163 2.44 -4.91 33.88
CA HIS A 163 1.74 -3.84 33.20
C HIS A 163 1.51 -2.59 34.06
N ASP A 164 1.61 -2.72 35.37
CA ASP A 164 1.39 -1.61 36.33
C ASP A 164 2.65 -0.78 36.62
N ARG A 165 3.80 -1.15 36.07
CA ARG A 165 5.08 -0.42 36.24
C ARG A 165 5.58 0.19 34.93
N VAL A 166 5.22 1.43 34.73
CA VAL A 166 5.78 2.24 33.63
C VAL A 166 7.25 2.57 33.95
N GLY A 167 8.18 2.08 33.14
CA GLY A 167 9.60 2.45 33.20
C GLY A 167 10.58 1.37 33.68
N ASP A 168 10.14 0.15 33.99
CA ASP A 168 11.05 -0.94 34.31
C ASP A 168 11.90 -1.33 33.09
N ALA A 169 13.23 -1.41 33.31
CA ALA A 169 14.14 -1.96 32.29
C ALA A 169 13.72 -3.40 31.95
N PRO A 170 13.78 -3.79 30.66
CA PRO A 170 13.46 -5.16 30.28
C PRO A 170 14.40 -6.14 31.00
N SER A 171 13.86 -7.25 31.52
CA SER A 171 14.64 -8.36 32.06
C SER A 171 15.61 -8.90 31.00
N ALA A 172 16.75 -9.46 31.41
CA ALA A 172 17.65 -10.14 30.51
C ALA A 172 16.88 -11.18 29.68
N GLY A 173 17.01 -11.13 28.36
CA GLY A 173 16.39 -12.09 27.46
C GLY A 173 17.38 -13.14 26.96
N ARG A 174 16.84 -14.25 26.45
CA ARG A 174 17.60 -15.30 25.77
C ARG A 174 17.08 -15.46 24.34
N GLU A 175 17.99 -15.53 23.39
CA GLU A 175 17.62 -15.85 22.01
C GLU A 175 17.30 -17.34 21.88
N LEU A 176 16.12 -17.66 21.37
CA LEU A 176 15.65 -19.02 21.14
C LEU A 176 15.11 -19.16 19.70
N THR A 177 15.13 -20.40 19.21
CA THR A 177 14.47 -20.73 17.94
C THR A 177 13.02 -21.02 18.17
N LEU A 178 12.11 -20.29 17.53
CA LEU A 178 10.66 -20.50 17.64
C LEU A 178 10.24 -21.66 16.72
N LYS A 179 9.48 -22.62 17.26
CA LYS A 179 8.93 -23.74 16.51
C LYS A 179 7.46 -23.98 16.83
N THR A 180 6.73 -24.45 15.83
CA THR A 180 5.33 -24.85 16.03
C THR A 180 5.21 -26.25 16.57
N ALA A 181 4.24 -26.47 17.47
CA ALA A 181 3.86 -27.78 17.95
C ALA A 181 2.36 -28.03 17.75
N LYS A 182 2.03 -29.17 17.13
CA LYS A 182 0.65 -29.55 16.86
C LYS A 182 -0.11 -29.86 18.13
N GLY A 183 -1.28 -29.27 18.30
CA GLY A 183 -2.16 -29.50 19.45
C GLY A 183 -1.78 -28.72 20.73
N LEU A 184 -0.80 -27.82 20.66
CA LEU A 184 -0.48 -26.92 21.75
C LEU A 184 -1.58 -25.85 21.87
N PRO A 185 -2.08 -25.57 23.09
CA PRO A 185 -3.06 -24.50 23.30
C PRO A 185 -2.46 -23.13 22.92
N ARG A 186 -3.32 -22.20 22.52
CA ARG A 186 -2.89 -20.81 22.23
C ARG A 186 -2.37 -20.13 23.48
N ARG A 187 -1.36 -19.28 23.31
CA ARG A 187 -0.69 -18.52 24.38
C ARG A 187 0.00 -19.41 25.43
N VAL A 188 0.34 -20.63 25.05
CA VAL A 188 1.19 -21.53 25.85
C VAL A 188 2.51 -21.71 25.12
N VAL A 189 3.60 -21.65 25.86
CA VAL A 189 4.94 -21.97 25.36
C VAL A 189 5.54 -23.11 26.16
N VAL A 190 6.12 -24.10 25.47
CA VAL A 190 6.91 -25.16 26.11
C VAL A 190 8.38 -24.82 25.97
N LEU A 191 9.07 -24.72 27.13
CA LEU A 191 10.47 -24.39 27.22
C LEU A 191 11.23 -25.50 27.95
N HIS A 192 12.46 -25.78 27.50
CA HIS A 192 13.39 -26.67 28.18
C HIS A 192 13.79 -26.14 29.57
N GLU A 193 14.11 -27.01 30.51
CA GLU A 193 14.46 -26.64 31.91
C GLU A 193 15.63 -25.66 31.98
N ALA A 194 16.69 -25.87 31.16
CA ALA A 194 17.83 -24.98 31.12
C ALA A 194 17.45 -23.55 30.68
N ASP A 195 16.53 -23.41 29.69
CA ASP A 195 16.05 -22.10 29.22
C ASP A 195 15.20 -21.43 30.27
N ARG A 196 14.30 -22.16 30.94
CA ARG A 196 13.48 -21.63 32.03
C ARG A 196 14.32 -21.15 33.20
N THR A 197 15.33 -21.92 33.60
CA THR A 197 16.27 -21.58 34.69
C THR A 197 17.06 -20.30 34.32
N ALA A 198 17.61 -20.21 33.10
CA ALA A 198 18.36 -19.04 32.64
C ALA A 198 17.49 -17.77 32.61
N LEU A 199 16.20 -17.91 32.35
CA LEU A 199 15.23 -16.81 32.32
C LEU A 199 14.51 -16.58 33.68
N SER A 200 14.86 -17.35 34.71
CA SER A 200 14.17 -17.32 36.00
C SER A 200 12.66 -17.52 35.92
N LEU A 201 12.21 -18.44 35.06
CA LEU A 201 10.81 -18.75 34.79
C LEU A 201 10.38 -20.02 35.55
N GLN A 202 9.16 -20.00 36.04
CA GLN A 202 8.48 -21.14 36.67
C GLN A 202 7.42 -21.70 35.72
N VAL A 203 7.06 -22.95 35.91
CA VAL A 203 5.96 -23.56 35.17
C VAL A 203 4.64 -23.01 35.72
N SER A 204 3.71 -22.73 34.82
CA SER A 204 2.37 -22.26 35.19
C SER A 204 1.68 -23.25 36.12
N SER A 205 1.12 -22.73 37.20
CA SER A 205 0.30 -23.48 38.17
C SER A 205 -1.10 -23.80 37.59
N VAL A 206 -1.50 -23.18 36.47
CA VAL A 206 -2.81 -23.36 35.83
C VAL A 206 -2.64 -24.32 34.65
N PRO A 207 -3.18 -25.55 34.71
CA PRO A 207 -2.95 -26.57 33.68
C PRO A 207 -3.67 -26.29 32.36
N ASP A 208 -4.85 -25.64 32.39
CA ASP A 208 -5.68 -25.32 31.22
C ASP A 208 -5.88 -23.80 31.11
N VAL A 209 -4.78 -23.06 31.05
CA VAL A 209 -4.81 -21.61 30.98
C VAL A 209 -5.44 -21.10 29.68
N LYS A 210 -6.40 -20.20 29.80
CA LYS A 210 -7.01 -19.55 28.64
C LYS A 210 -6.19 -18.31 28.20
N PRO A 211 -6.18 -17.98 26.92
CA PRO A 211 -5.43 -16.80 26.41
C PRO A 211 -5.68 -15.50 27.17
N ALA A 212 -6.91 -15.25 27.59
CA ALA A 212 -7.30 -14.06 28.36
C ALA A 212 -6.82 -14.06 29.82
N GLU A 213 -6.39 -15.20 30.33
CA GLU A 213 -5.91 -15.38 31.70
C GLU A 213 -4.39 -15.21 31.81
N VAL A 214 -3.67 -15.37 30.68
CA VAL A 214 -2.19 -15.28 30.66
C VAL A 214 -1.66 -13.99 31.29
N PRO A 215 -2.19 -12.79 31.01
CA PRO A 215 -1.71 -11.57 31.64
C PRO A 215 -1.93 -11.49 33.17
N ARG A 216 -2.79 -12.37 33.71
CA ARG A 216 -3.12 -12.44 35.16
C ARG A 216 -2.28 -13.44 35.91
N LEU A 217 -1.50 -14.28 35.22
CA LEU A 217 -0.59 -15.22 35.84
C LEU A 217 0.53 -14.47 36.59
N PRO A 218 1.11 -15.07 37.66
CA PRO A 218 2.32 -14.54 38.26
C PRO A 218 3.41 -14.29 37.22
N ARG A 219 4.18 -13.22 37.38
CA ARG A 219 5.25 -12.84 36.45
C ARG A 219 6.23 -13.97 36.14
N LEU A 220 6.54 -14.79 37.16
CA LEU A 220 7.47 -15.92 37.00
C LEU A 220 6.89 -17.07 36.14
N GLU A 221 5.57 -17.14 35.99
CA GLU A 221 4.87 -18.19 35.25
C GLU A 221 4.55 -17.78 33.81
N ARG A 222 4.94 -16.58 33.38
CA ARG A 222 4.73 -16.06 32.03
C ARG A 222 5.98 -15.45 31.46
N CYS A 223 6.14 -15.63 30.14
CA CYS A 223 7.21 -14.99 29.41
C CYS A 223 6.64 -14.19 28.24
N SER A 224 7.41 -13.24 27.74
CA SER A 224 7.18 -12.61 26.44
C SER A 224 8.14 -13.16 25.40
N ILE A 225 7.62 -13.37 24.20
CA ILE A 225 8.38 -13.71 22.98
C ILE A 225 8.34 -12.49 22.07
N GLU A 226 9.50 -11.95 21.74
CA GLU A 226 9.66 -10.75 20.90
C GLU A 226 10.42 -11.10 19.61
N ASP A 227 9.97 -10.55 18.48
CA ASP A 227 10.78 -10.50 17.24
C ASP A 227 11.66 -9.24 17.25
N PRO A 228 12.97 -9.35 17.52
CA PRO A 228 13.85 -8.20 17.56
C PRO A 228 14.23 -7.70 16.15
N ALA A 229 14.02 -8.51 15.12
CA ALA A 229 14.42 -8.21 13.74
C ALA A 229 13.42 -7.34 12.99
N THR A 230 12.14 -7.43 13.35
CA THR A 230 11.09 -6.75 12.61
C THR A 230 10.36 -5.73 13.51
N PRO A 231 10.48 -4.43 13.22
CA PRO A 231 9.80 -3.41 14.02
C PRO A 231 8.29 -3.53 13.90
N ALA A 232 7.57 -3.04 14.92
CA ALA A 232 6.13 -2.89 14.86
C ALA A 232 5.73 -1.94 13.72
N PRO A 233 4.57 -2.15 13.07
CA PRO A 233 4.11 -1.28 11.99
C PRO A 233 3.88 0.17 12.43
N GLY A 234 3.47 0.39 13.69
CA GLY A 234 3.16 1.69 14.25
C GLY A 234 1.70 2.12 14.06
N ALA A 235 1.31 3.16 14.83
CA ALA A 235 -0.07 3.65 14.87
C ALA A 235 -0.59 4.09 13.51
N ASP A 236 0.21 4.82 12.72
CA ASP A 236 -0.20 5.30 11.41
C ASP A 236 -0.47 4.16 10.42
N ALA A 237 0.33 3.08 10.47
CA ALA A 237 0.09 1.92 9.62
C ALA A 237 -1.22 1.20 9.98
N PHE A 238 -1.52 1.13 11.28
CA PHE A 238 -2.75 0.53 11.78
C PHE A 238 -3.98 1.37 11.42
N ARG A 239 -3.91 2.70 11.61
CA ARG A 239 -4.95 3.63 11.18
C ARG A 239 -5.19 3.53 9.67
N TRP A 240 -4.11 3.58 8.89
CA TRP A 240 -4.18 3.45 7.44
C TRP A 240 -4.84 2.15 6.99
N PHE A 241 -4.52 1.04 7.65
CA PHE A 241 -5.16 -0.25 7.37
C PHE A 241 -6.68 -0.18 7.47
N PHE A 242 -7.24 0.39 8.55
CA PHE A 242 -8.69 0.44 8.73
C PHE A 242 -9.39 1.38 7.75
N PHE A 243 -8.73 2.44 7.30
CA PHE A 243 -9.31 3.32 6.29
C PHE A 243 -9.18 2.78 4.87
N ALA A 244 -8.08 2.09 4.55
CA ALA A 244 -7.73 1.72 3.18
C ALA A 244 -8.07 0.27 2.80
N SER A 245 -8.32 -0.63 3.75
CA SER A 245 -8.54 -2.04 3.45
C SER A 245 -9.88 -2.32 2.76
N ASN A 246 -10.95 -1.69 3.23
CA ASN A 246 -12.32 -1.88 2.75
C ASN A 246 -13.19 -0.66 3.06
N PRO A 247 -14.35 -0.51 2.38
CA PRO A 247 -15.38 0.40 2.85
C PRO A 247 -15.77 0.10 4.31
N PRO A 248 -16.06 1.12 5.15
CA PRO A 248 -16.27 0.94 6.59
C PRO A 248 -17.39 -0.03 6.98
N TRP A 249 -18.41 -0.18 6.16
CA TRP A 249 -19.52 -1.12 6.37
C TRP A 249 -19.20 -2.58 6.02
N SER A 250 -18.05 -2.85 5.44
CA SER A 250 -17.60 -4.21 5.11
C SER A 250 -16.88 -4.85 6.29
N ASN A 251 -17.02 -6.17 6.44
CA ASN A 251 -16.25 -6.90 7.44
C ASN A 251 -14.76 -6.85 7.10
N THR A 252 -13.95 -6.45 8.06
CA THR A 252 -12.50 -6.30 7.89
C THR A 252 -11.78 -7.52 8.48
N ARG A 253 -10.98 -8.20 7.64
CA ARG A 253 -10.08 -9.26 8.10
C ARG A 253 -8.76 -8.64 8.54
N HIS A 254 -8.51 -8.67 9.83
CA HIS A 254 -7.33 -8.08 10.43
C HIS A 254 -6.21 -9.11 10.61
N SER A 255 -5.00 -8.74 10.21
CA SER A 255 -3.77 -9.45 10.53
C SER A 255 -2.58 -8.50 10.41
N LEU A 256 -1.50 -8.80 11.14
CA LEU A 256 -0.27 -8.02 11.06
C LEU A 256 0.29 -7.99 9.63
N THR A 257 0.22 -9.12 8.91
CA THR A 257 0.60 -9.22 7.49
C THR A 257 -0.16 -8.24 6.60
N ASN A 258 -1.50 -8.14 6.79
CA ASN A 258 -2.33 -7.23 6.00
C ASN A 258 -2.01 -5.76 6.31
N VAL A 259 -1.78 -5.43 7.58
CA VAL A 259 -1.34 -4.08 8.00
C VAL A 259 -0.01 -3.72 7.31
N ARG A 260 0.99 -4.62 7.36
CA ARG A 260 2.29 -4.41 6.71
C ARG A 260 2.21 -4.30 5.20
N THR A 261 1.31 -5.05 4.56
CA THR A 261 1.10 -4.97 3.11
C THR A 261 0.65 -3.57 2.72
N LEU A 262 -0.41 -3.05 3.35
CA LEU A 262 -0.91 -1.71 3.04
C LEU A 262 0.09 -0.60 3.45
N GLN A 263 0.81 -0.80 4.57
CA GLN A 263 1.91 0.08 4.95
C GLN A 263 2.99 0.16 3.85
N LYS A 264 3.41 -0.99 3.33
CA LYS A 264 4.42 -1.07 2.27
C LYS A 264 3.94 -0.39 0.99
N ASP A 265 2.69 -0.60 0.62
CA ASP A 265 2.16 -0.16 -0.66
C ASP A 265 1.98 1.36 -0.71
N THR A 266 1.77 2.05 0.42
CA THR A 266 1.57 3.50 0.46
C THR A 266 2.57 4.21 1.35
N LEU A 267 2.59 3.92 2.66
CA LEU A 267 3.34 4.74 3.62
C LEU A 267 4.85 4.61 3.45
N LEU A 268 5.36 3.41 3.19
CA LEU A 268 6.80 3.22 2.94
C LEU A 268 7.22 3.83 1.60
N LYS A 269 6.37 3.80 0.57
CA LYS A 269 6.64 4.51 -0.68
C LYS A 269 6.74 6.01 -0.45
N LEU A 270 5.78 6.60 0.26
CA LEU A 270 5.79 8.03 0.61
C LEU A 270 7.03 8.39 1.44
N ARG A 271 7.37 7.58 2.45
CA ARG A 271 8.58 7.76 3.25
C ARG A 271 9.85 7.73 2.38
N ASN A 272 9.92 6.82 1.41
CA ASN A 272 11.08 6.73 0.51
C ASN A 272 11.18 7.97 -0.40
N VAL A 273 10.07 8.48 -0.91
CA VAL A 273 10.02 9.72 -1.69
C VAL A 273 10.47 10.91 -0.84
N TYR A 274 9.94 11.01 0.37
CA TYR A 274 10.32 12.04 1.33
C TYR A 274 11.81 11.99 1.69
N SER A 275 12.34 10.79 1.98
CA SER A 275 13.76 10.60 2.28
C SER A 275 14.65 10.96 1.07
N PHE A 276 14.25 10.56 -0.12
CA PHE A 276 14.93 10.95 -1.36
C PHE A 276 14.99 12.47 -1.49
N PHE A 277 13.87 13.15 -1.35
CA PHE A 277 13.82 14.62 -1.42
C PHE A 277 14.75 15.26 -0.37
N THR A 278 14.64 14.87 0.90
CA THR A 278 15.38 15.51 1.99
C THR A 278 16.88 15.30 1.88
N ILE A 279 17.33 14.13 1.42
CA ILE A 279 18.77 13.85 1.20
C ILE A 279 19.32 14.83 0.17
N TYR A 280 18.72 14.88 -1.02
CA TYR A 280 19.25 15.72 -2.11
C TYR A 280 19.01 17.20 -1.88
N ALA A 281 17.87 17.60 -1.30
CA ALA A 281 17.62 18.98 -0.92
C ALA A 281 18.68 19.54 0.06
N ASN A 282 19.14 18.73 1.01
CA ASN A 282 20.21 19.11 1.93
C ASN A 282 21.58 19.18 1.22
N ILE A 283 21.88 18.23 0.33
CA ILE A 283 23.15 18.22 -0.42
C ILE A 283 23.25 19.45 -1.33
N ASP A 284 22.18 19.75 -2.06
CA ASP A 284 22.16 20.82 -3.06
C ASP A 284 21.78 22.18 -2.46
N GLY A 285 21.40 22.26 -1.18
CA GLY A 285 21.03 23.51 -0.51
C GLY A 285 19.72 24.11 -1.06
N PHE A 286 18.69 23.28 -1.31
CA PHE A 286 17.38 23.76 -1.75
C PHE A 286 16.74 24.67 -0.70
N ASP A 287 16.33 25.85 -1.12
CA ASP A 287 15.71 26.86 -0.25
C ASP A 287 14.22 27.03 -0.60
N PRO A 288 13.30 26.47 0.22
CA PRO A 288 11.87 26.55 -0.02
C PRO A 288 11.25 27.92 0.25
N THR A 289 12.02 28.91 0.69
CA THR A 289 11.54 30.29 0.90
C THR A 289 11.56 31.11 -0.38
N LYS A 290 12.33 30.68 -1.37
CA LYS A 290 12.41 31.35 -2.67
C LYS A 290 11.11 31.16 -3.46
N PRO A 291 10.69 32.18 -4.23
CA PRO A 291 9.55 32.06 -5.11
C PRO A 291 9.73 30.90 -6.10
N ALA A 292 8.71 30.06 -6.20
CA ALA A 292 8.70 28.97 -7.17
C ALA A 292 8.45 29.49 -8.59
N SER A 293 9.00 28.78 -9.58
CA SER A 293 8.73 29.03 -11.00
C SER A 293 7.27 28.72 -11.34
N ASP A 294 6.76 29.36 -12.38
CA ASP A 294 5.42 29.07 -12.89
C ASP A 294 5.36 27.61 -13.36
N VAL A 295 4.31 26.89 -12.93
CA VAL A 295 4.09 25.48 -13.30
C VAL A 295 3.98 25.32 -14.82
N SER A 296 3.37 26.28 -15.53
CA SER A 296 3.21 26.25 -16.98
C SER A 296 4.54 26.24 -17.75
N SER A 297 5.60 26.81 -17.16
CA SER A 297 6.95 26.86 -17.72
C SER A 297 7.80 25.62 -17.44
N ARG A 298 7.33 24.73 -16.57
CA ARG A 298 8.07 23.53 -16.17
C ARG A 298 7.98 22.42 -17.23
N PRO A 299 8.91 21.46 -17.21
CA PRO A 299 8.83 20.25 -18.01
C PRO A 299 7.49 19.52 -17.90
N GLU A 300 7.11 18.81 -18.95
CA GLU A 300 5.83 18.11 -19.03
C GLU A 300 5.56 17.18 -17.85
N ILE A 301 6.58 16.44 -17.38
CA ILE A 301 6.45 15.53 -16.25
C ILE A 301 6.14 16.27 -14.94
N ASP A 302 6.64 17.50 -14.75
CA ASP A 302 6.34 18.35 -13.60
C ASP A 302 4.91 18.89 -13.68
N ARG A 303 4.49 19.34 -14.86
CA ARG A 303 3.12 19.82 -15.13
C ARG A 303 2.11 18.69 -14.90
N TRP A 304 2.42 17.48 -15.40
CA TRP A 304 1.59 16.30 -15.19
C TRP A 304 1.38 15.98 -13.70
N ILE A 305 2.47 15.80 -12.93
CA ILE A 305 2.33 15.39 -11.52
C ILE A 305 1.69 16.48 -10.65
N THR A 306 1.90 17.75 -10.99
CA THR A 306 1.22 18.88 -10.32
C THR A 306 -0.27 18.87 -10.64
N GLY A 307 -0.66 18.58 -11.88
CA GLY A 307 -2.05 18.41 -12.30
C GLY A 307 -2.72 17.23 -11.59
N GLU A 308 -2.04 16.08 -11.51
CA GLU A 308 -2.53 14.91 -10.77
C GLU A 308 -2.70 15.20 -9.27
N LEU A 309 -1.81 16.02 -8.68
CA LEU A 309 -1.97 16.47 -7.31
C LEU A 309 -3.24 17.31 -7.13
N ALA A 310 -3.48 18.27 -8.02
CA ALA A 310 -4.68 19.12 -7.98
C ALA A 310 -5.97 18.27 -8.08
N LEU A 311 -6.02 17.33 -9.03
CA LEU A 311 -7.13 16.38 -9.17
C LEU A 311 -7.29 15.46 -7.94
N THR A 312 -6.19 15.14 -7.28
CA THR A 312 -6.21 14.34 -6.05
C THR A 312 -6.77 15.14 -4.88
N VAL A 313 -6.40 16.42 -4.73
CA VAL A 313 -6.96 17.32 -3.70
C VAL A 313 -8.49 17.44 -3.90
N GLU A 314 -8.93 17.75 -5.13
CA GLU A 314 -10.36 17.89 -5.47
C GLU A 314 -11.13 16.61 -5.13
N ALA A 315 -10.68 15.47 -5.64
CA ALA A 315 -11.35 14.19 -5.47
C ALA A 315 -11.37 13.75 -3.99
N THR A 316 -10.25 13.87 -3.29
CA THR A 316 -10.17 13.50 -1.86
C THR A 316 -11.09 14.38 -1.02
N THR A 317 -11.16 15.69 -1.30
CA THR A 317 -12.08 16.60 -0.61
C THR A 317 -13.53 16.19 -0.82
N ALA A 318 -13.95 15.98 -2.08
CA ALA A 318 -15.31 15.56 -2.39
C ALA A 318 -15.68 14.20 -1.77
N MET A 319 -14.74 13.23 -1.76
CA MET A 319 -14.95 11.93 -1.13
C MET A 319 -15.10 12.04 0.39
N LEU A 320 -14.28 12.87 1.05
CA LEU A 320 -14.37 13.07 2.50
C LEU A 320 -15.64 13.82 2.89
N ASP A 321 -16.08 14.80 2.11
CA ASP A 321 -17.36 15.51 2.30
C ASP A 321 -18.56 14.55 2.16
N ALA A 322 -18.41 13.50 1.34
CA ALA A 322 -19.39 12.42 1.20
C ALA A 322 -19.18 11.25 2.20
N TYR A 323 -18.26 11.35 3.15
CA TYR A 323 -17.85 10.28 4.07
C TYR A 323 -17.30 9.02 3.39
N ASP A 324 -16.84 9.11 2.15
CA ASP A 324 -16.15 8.01 1.43
C ASP A 324 -14.66 8.01 1.77
N VAL A 325 -14.33 7.60 2.98
CA VAL A 325 -12.94 7.51 3.45
C VAL A 325 -12.12 6.46 2.69
N HIS A 326 -12.76 5.37 2.24
CA HIS A 326 -12.07 4.33 1.48
C HIS A 326 -11.72 4.80 0.06
N GLY A 327 -12.63 5.48 -0.62
CA GLY A 327 -12.35 6.12 -1.90
C GLY A 327 -11.22 7.15 -1.78
N ALA A 328 -11.25 7.99 -0.75
CA ALA A 328 -10.21 8.98 -0.48
C ALA A 328 -8.82 8.33 -0.32
N THR A 329 -8.71 7.27 0.50
CA THR A 329 -7.42 6.56 0.69
C THR A 329 -6.95 5.83 -0.56
N THR A 330 -7.85 5.32 -1.37
CA THR A 330 -7.55 4.70 -2.67
C THR A 330 -6.97 5.75 -3.63
N LYS A 331 -7.56 6.94 -3.70
CA LYS A 331 -7.04 8.04 -4.54
C LYS A 331 -5.67 8.51 -4.06
N LEU A 332 -5.47 8.66 -2.74
CA LEU A 332 -4.17 9.01 -2.15
C LEU A 332 -3.10 7.96 -2.44
N SER A 333 -3.42 6.67 -2.31
CA SER A 333 -2.49 5.57 -2.63
C SER A 333 -2.08 5.61 -4.10
N SER A 334 -3.03 5.85 -5.00
CA SER A 334 -2.78 5.98 -6.45
C SER A 334 -1.85 7.16 -6.76
N PHE A 335 -2.04 8.30 -6.09
CA PHE A 335 -1.17 9.46 -6.26
C PHE A 335 0.25 9.19 -5.71
N VAL A 336 0.38 8.59 -4.53
CA VAL A 336 1.70 8.21 -3.97
C VAL A 336 2.42 7.23 -4.91
N ASP A 337 1.71 6.31 -5.54
CA ASP A 337 2.28 5.42 -6.54
C ASP A 337 2.75 6.18 -7.78
N ALA A 338 1.95 7.11 -8.31
CA ALA A 338 2.32 7.98 -9.42
C ALA A 338 3.56 8.82 -9.09
N LEU A 339 3.60 9.41 -7.90
CA LEU A 339 4.72 10.22 -7.44
C LEU A 339 6.01 9.40 -7.29
N SER A 340 5.93 8.21 -6.67
CA SER A 340 7.09 7.35 -6.42
C SER A 340 7.60 6.63 -7.65
N ASN A 341 6.70 5.88 -8.32
CA ASN A 341 7.08 4.94 -9.37
C ASN A 341 7.21 5.59 -10.75
N TRP A 342 6.63 6.79 -10.93
CA TRP A 342 6.73 7.51 -12.20
C TRP A 342 7.51 8.79 -12.06
N TYR A 343 7.03 9.76 -11.30
CA TYR A 343 7.66 11.07 -11.23
C TYR A 343 9.09 11.00 -10.68
N VAL A 344 9.27 10.51 -9.45
CA VAL A 344 10.60 10.45 -8.81
C VAL A 344 11.54 9.52 -9.56
N ARG A 345 11.07 8.35 -9.96
CA ARG A 345 11.89 7.38 -10.70
C ARG A 345 12.45 7.97 -11.99
N ARG A 346 11.65 8.70 -12.76
CA ARG A 346 12.06 9.30 -14.03
C ARG A 346 12.82 10.60 -13.85
N SER A 347 12.63 11.28 -12.74
CA SER A 347 13.32 12.55 -12.46
C SER A 347 14.65 12.37 -11.72
N ARG A 348 15.07 11.13 -11.38
CA ARG A 348 16.27 10.88 -10.54
C ARG A 348 17.51 11.56 -11.06
N GLU A 349 17.79 11.49 -12.36
CA GLU A 349 18.96 12.10 -12.99
C GLU A 349 19.00 13.62 -12.82
N ARG A 350 17.83 14.26 -12.80
CA ARG A 350 17.71 15.71 -12.56
C ARG A 350 18.22 16.10 -11.16
N PHE A 351 17.98 15.26 -10.15
CA PHE A 351 18.48 15.45 -8.79
C PHE A 351 19.97 15.09 -8.66
N TRP A 352 20.45 14.12 -9.43
CA TRP A 352 21.84 13.63 -9.34
C TRP A 352 22.86 14.49 -10.08
N ARG A 353 22.42 15.26 -11.08
CA ARG A 353 23.31 16.16 -11.82
C ARG A 353 23.97 17.17 -10.89
N SER A 354 25.26 17.48 -11.13
CA SER A 354 25.97 18.54 -10.44
C SER A 354 25.51 19.93 -10.94
N GLY A 355 25.53 20.92 -10.03
CA GLY A 355 25.14 22.30 -10.34
C GLY A 355 23.61 22.50 -10.34
N TRP A 356 23.20 23.75 -10.55
CA TRP A 356 21.81 24.19 -10.63
C TRP A 356 21.49 24.68 -12.03
N ASP A 357 20.44 24.14 -12.61
CA ASP A 357 19.76 24.66 -13.79
C ASP A 357 18.26 24.80 -13.53
N ASP A 358 17.53 25.37 -14.47
CA ASP A 358 16.08 25.60 -14.32
C ASP A 358 15.30 24.28 -14.26
N ASP A 359 15.78 23.24 -14.97
CA ASP A 359 15.16 21.92 -14.96
C ASP A 359 15.31 21.22 -13.58
N LYS A 360 16.51 21.26 -12.99
CA LYS A 360 16.74 20.74 -11.64
C LYS A 360 15.94 21.52 -10.61
N ARG A 361 15.87 22.85 -10.74
CA ARG A 361 15.05 23.72 -9.86
C ARG A 361 13.58 23.33 -9.93
N ALA A 362 13.02 23.19 -11.14
CA ALA A 362 11.65 22.77 -11.36
C ALA A 362 11.34 21.42 -10.70
N ALA A 363 12.28 20.45 -10.77
CA ALA A 363 12.13 19.16 -10.10
C ALA A 363 12.03 19.29 -8.57
N TYR A 364 12.88 20.09 -7.94
CA TYR A 364 12.83 20.33 -6.49
C TYR A 364 11.55 21.03 -6.07
N GLU A 365 11.16 22.09 -6.76
CA GLU A 365 9.96 22.87 -6.47
C GLU A 365 8.70 22.02 -6.59
N THR A 366 8.63 21.19 -7.63
CA THR A 366 7.51 20.27 -7.87
C THR A 366 7.42 19.20 -6.79
N LEU A 367 8.53 18.53 -6.47
CA LEU A 367 8.53 17.48 -5.45
C LEU A 367 8.25 18.03 -4.06
N TYR A 368 8.79 19.20 -3.73
CA TYR A 368 8.50 19.92 -2.50
C TYR A 368 7.00 20.23 -2.38
N HIS A 369 6.40 20.82 -3.43
CA HIS A 369 4.97 21.11 -3.47
C HIS A 369 4.12 19.85 -3.27
N CYS A 370 4.45 18.75 -3.94
CA CYS A 370 3.75 17.47 -3.76
C CYS A 370 3.82 16.96 -2.32
N LEU A 371 5.00 16.98 -1.70
CA LEU A 371 5.19 16.47 -0.33
C LEU A 371 4.50 17.33 0.72
N VAL A 372 4.54 18.65 0.58
CA VAL A 372 3.84 19.58 1.50
C VAL A 372 2.32 19.38 1.40
N THR A 373 1.77 19.34 0.20
CA THR A 373 0.33 19.11 0.00
C THR A 373 -0.10 17.74 0.51
N LEU A 374 0.69 16.67 0.23
CA LEU A 374 0.43 15.33 0.76
C LEU A 374 0.45 15.29 2.29
N SER A 375 1.32 16.06 2.96
CA SER A 375 1.31 16.11 4.43
C SER A 375 -0.04 16.59 4.97
N GLY A 376 -0.67 17.58 4.32
CA GLY A 376 -2.03 18.03 4.66
C GLY A 376 -3.09 16.98 4.39
N LEU A 377 -3.09 16.39 3.18
CA LEU A 377 -4.08 15.38 2.78
C LEU A 377 -4.01 14.09 3.62
N MET A 378 -2.81 13.71 4.05
CA MET A 378 -2.57 12.52 4.87
C MET A 378 -2.82 12.72 6.36
N ALA A 379 -2.89 13.96 6.84
CA ALA A 379 -3.01 14.30 8.27
C ALA A 379 -4.18 13.61 8.99
N PRO A 380 -5.40 13.53 8.43
CA PRO A 380 -6.51 12.84 9.08
C PRO A 380 -6.29 11.32 9.22
N PHE A 381 -5.54 10.72 8.31
CA PHE A 381 -5.33 9.27 8.24
C PHE A 381 -4.09 8.83 9.00
N THR A 382 -2.98 9.52 8.82
CA THR A 382 -1.65 9.18 9.35
C THR A 382 -1.03 10.40 10.05
N PRO A 383 -1.61 10.80 11.21
CA PRO A 383 -1.31 12.06 11.86
C PRO A 383 0.16 12.24 12.24
N TYR A 384 0.84 11.18 12.66
CA TYR A 384 2.23 11.29 13.14
C TYR A 384 3.23 11.44 11.98
N ALA A 385 3.06 10.68 10.91
CA ALA A 385 3.92 10.80 9.72
C ALA A 385 3.70 12.15 9.01
N ALA A 386 2.43 12.56 8.87
CA ALA A 386 2.06 13.83 8.28
C ALA A 386 2.64 15.02 9.07
N GLU A 387 2.52 15.00 10.39
CA GLU A 387 3.10 16.02 11.28
C GLU A 387 4.63 16.08 11.15
N SER A 388 5.29 14.93 11.16
CA SER A 388 6.75 14.86 11.02
C SER A 388 7.22 15.46 9.68
N MET A 389 6.54 15.13 8.59
CA MET A 389 6.84 15.69 7.27
C MET A 389 6.60 17.20 7.22
N TYR A 390 5.46 17.65 7.70
CA TYR A 390 5.10 19.08 7.72
C TYR A 390 6.07 19.90 8.57
N LYS A 391 6.39 19.45 9.77
CA LYS A 391 7.37 20.14 10.64
C LYS A 391 8.73 20.28 9.98
N ASN A 392 9.19 19.26 9.27
CA ASN A 392 10.47 19.32 8.57
C ASN A 392 10.40 20.24 7.33
N LEU A 393 9.42 20.01 6.47
CA LEU A 393 9.35 20.69 5.17
C LEU A 393 8.89 22.14 5.29
N VAL A 394 7.92 22.42 6.18
CA VAL A 394 7.28 23.73 6.28
C VAL A 394 7.81 24.51 7.47
N VAL A 395 7.68 24.00 8.69
CA VAL A 395 8.05 24.77 9.88
C VAL A 395 9.56 25.04 9.91
N ARG A 396 10.38 23.99 9.81
CA ARG A 396 11.86 24.16 9.80
C ARG A 396 12.35 24.70 8.47
N GLY A 397 11.84 24.18 7.35
CA GLY A 397 12.28 24.57 6.01
C GLY A 397 12.01 26.04 5.69
N ARG A 398 10.93 26.64 6.24
CA ARG A 398 10.58 28.06 6.06
C ARG A 398 10.92 28.94 7.28
N GLY A 399 11.65 28.43 8.26
CA GLY A 399 12.05 29.21 9.43
C GLY A 399 10.91 29.55 10.39
N GLY A 400 9.78 28.86 10.34
CA GLY A 400 8.68 28.98 11.31
C GLY A 400 7.82 30.25 11.21
N THR A 401 8.16 31.19 10.32
CA THR A 401 7.44 32.47 10.24
C THR A 401 6.30 32.40 9.22
N GLY A 402 5.10 32.82 9.65
CA GLY A 402 3.92 32.90 8.76
C GLY A 402 3.31 31.54 8.34
N VAL A 403 3.65 30.47 9.05
CA VAL A 403 3.11 29.12 8.82
C VAL A 403 2.51 28.58 10.12
N ALA A 404 1.53 27.67 10.01
CA ALA A 404 1.00 26.97 11.18
C ALA A 404 2.09 26.10 11.81
N GLU A 405 2.12 26.04 13.15
CA GLU A 405 3.13 25.25 13.89
C GLU A 405 2.94 23.72 13.77
N SER A 406 1.77 23.29 13.33
CA SER A 406 1.38 21.90 13.14
C SER A 406 0.55 21.75 11.88
N VAL A 407 0.67 20.59 11.21
CA VAL A 407 -0.20 20.25 10.08
C VAL A 407 -1.68 20.21 10.48
N HIS A 408 -1.97 19.87 11.73
CA HIS A 408 -3.33 19.77 12.27
C HIS A 408 -3.96 21.15 12.56
N LEU A 409 -3.17 22.21 12.52
CA LEU A 409 -3.60 23.61 12.63
C LEU A 409 -3.52 24.34 11.28
N ALA A 410 -2.97 23.69 10.27
CA ALA A 410 -2.90 24.22 8.93
C ALA A 410 -4.26 24.09 8.21
N PRO A 411 -4.59 24.99 7.26
CA PRO A 411 -5.78 24.83 6.45
C PRO A 411 -5.69 23.56 5.60
N TRP A 412 -6.87 22.99 5.30
CA TRP A 412 -6.97 21.88 4.34
C TRP A 412 -6.42 22.30 2.97
N PRO A 413 -5.65 21.44 2.31
CA PRO A 413 -5.10 21.78 1.00
C PRO A 413 -6.20 22.12 -0.02
N SER A 414 -5.95 23.17 -0.79
CA SER A 414 -6.80 23.56 -1.91
C SER A 414 -6.01 23.51 -3.20
N ALA A 415 -6.69 23.29 -4.30
CA ALA A 415 -6.07 23.26 -5.63
C ALA A 415 -6.94 23.95 -6.66
N ASP A 416 -6.29 24.65 -7.59
CA ASP A 416 -6.93 25.15 -8.80
C ASP A 416 -6.89 24.09 -9.89
N VAL A 417 -8.03 23.44 -10.13
CA VAL A 417 -8.17 22.41 -11.17
C VAL A 417 -8.45 23.00 -12.55
N SER A 418 -8.69 24.29 -12.66
CA SER A 418 -8.95 24.96 -13.96
C SER A 418 -7.69 25.01 -14.83
N SER A 419 -6.51 25.01 -14.22
CA SER A 419 -5.21 25.00 -14.90
C SER A 419 -4.69 23.61 -15.26
N VAL A 420 -5.42 22.53 -14.92
CA VAL A 420 -4.99 21.16 -15.18
C VAL A 420 -5.13 20.80 -16.65
N ASP A 421 -4.04 20.37 -17.24
CA ASP A 421 -4.02 19.78 -18.58
C ASP A 421 -4.60 18.36 -18.53
N ARG A 422 -5.92 18.26 -18.73
CA ARG A 422 -6.67 16.99 -18.65
C ARG A 422 -6.30 16.02 -19.77
N GLU A 423 -5.84 16.52 -20.93
CA GLU A 423 -5.39 15.68 -22.02
C GLU A 423 -4.04 15.04 -21.66
N LEU A 424 -3.11 15.81 -21.15
CA LEU A 424 -1.84 15.31 -20.62
C LEU A 424 -2.06 14.25 -19.53
N SER A 425 -2.94 14.53 -18.55
CA SER A 425 -3.30 13.56 -17.49
C SER A 425 -3.84 12.27 -18.07
N LYS A 426 -4.76 12.34 -19.03
CA LYS A 426 -5.34 11.16 -19.69
C LYS A 426 -4.29 10.35 -20.46
N ASN A 427 -3.42 11.02 -21.21
CA ASN A 427 -2.39 10.36 -22.00
C ASN A 427 -1.39 9.62 -21.11
N VAL A 428 -0.86 10.28 -20.09
CA VAL A 428 0.08 9.65 -19.14
C VAL A 428 -0.58 8.53 -18.35
N ASP A 429 -1.85 8.66 -17.94
CA ASP A 429 -2.57 7.59 -17.26
C ASP A 429 -2.75 6.37 -18.19
N THR A 430 -3.09 6.59 -19.45
CA THR A 430 -3.17 5.52 -20.47
C THR A 430 -1.82 4.82 -20.64
N VAL A 431 -0.71 5.56 -20.74
CA VAL A 431 0.64 4.99 -20.79
C VAL A 431 0.95 4.14 -19.56
N ARG A 432 0.61 4.63 -18.37
CA ARG A 432 0.80 3.88 -17.11
C ARG A 432 0.01 2.57 -17.09
N GLN A 433 -1.23 2.58 -17.56
CA GLN A 433 -2.05 1.37 -17.68
C GLN A 433 -1.43 0.38 -18.66
N ILE A 434 -0.99 0.82 -19.83
CA ILE A 434 -0.29 -0.01 -20.82
C ILE A 434 0.96 -0.66 -20.20
N VAL A 435 1.79 0.13 -19.53
CA VAL A 435 3.01 -0.37 -18.86
C VAL A 435 2.67 -1.37 -17.77
N SER A 436 1.65 -1.10 -16.96
CA SER A 436 1.19 -2.03 -15.93
C SER A 436 0.76 -3.36 -16.52
N LEU A 437 -0.05 -3.33 -17.58
CA LEU A 437 -0.51 -4.51 -18.29
C LEU A 437 0.66 -5.31 -18.88
N ALA A 438 1.60 -4.64 -19.53
CA ALA A 438 2.78 -5.29 -20.08
C ALA A 438 3.67 -5.95 -19.01
N LEU A 439 3.82 -5.34 -17.84
CA LEU A 439 4.54 -5.95 -16.70
C LEU A 439 3.79 -7.15 -16.13
N GLN A 440 2.47 -7.15 -16.15
CA GLN A 440 1.67 -8.33 -15.79
C GLN A 440 1.89 -9.47 -16.80
N VAL A 441 1.92 -9.15 -18.12
CA VAL A 441 2.26 -10.13 -19.18
C VAL A 441 3.63 -10.75 -18.92
N ARG A 442 4.66 -9.95 -18.62
CA ARG A 442 5.99 -10.45 -18.27
C ARG A 442 5.96 -11.40 -17.07
N THR A 443 5.22 -11.02 -16.04
CA THR A 443 5.09 -11.81 -14.81
C THR A 443 4.43 -13.16 -15.08
N ALA A 444 3.32 -13.16 -15.83
CA ALA A 444 2.60 -14.38 -16.23
C ALA A 444 3.47 -15.30 -17.09
N ALA A 445 4.25 -14.72 -18.00
CA ALA A 445 5.21 -15.45 -18.85
C ALA A 445 6.52 -15.81 -18.14
N LYS A 446 6.69 -15.45 -16.84
CA LYS A 446 7.91 -15.67 -16.02
C LYS A 446 9.17 -15.03 -16.64
N ILE A 447 9.03 -13.91 -17.35
CA ILE A 447 10.13 -13.18 -17.96
C ILE A 447 10.56 -12.06 -17.02
N LYS A 448 11.81 -12.09 -16.59
CA LYS A 448 12.38 -11.02 -15.75
C LYS A 448 12.31 -9.66 -16.47
N VAL A 449 11.96 -8.59 -15.76
CA VAL A 449 11.92 -7.24 -16.35
C VAL A 449 13.29 -6.82 -16.91
N ARG A 450 14.39 -7.31 -16.32
CA ARG A 450 15.76 -7.03 -16.79
C ARG A 450 16.11 -7.67 -18.12
N GLN A 451 15.41 -8.73 -18.52
CA GLN A 451 15.59 -9.36 -19.82
C GLN A 451 14.97 -8.46 -20.90
N PRO A 452 15.77 -7.86 -21.79
CA PRO A 452 15.22 -7.09 -22.90
C PRO A 452 14.44 -8.00 -23.84
N LEU A 453 13.36 -7.48 -24.43
CA LEU A 453 12.61 -8.15 -25.49
C LEU A 453 12.69 -7.34 -26.78
N ALA A 454 12.42 -7.98 -27.92
CA ALA A 454 12.50 -7.33 -29.22
C ALA A 454 11.45 -6.23 -29.36
N SER A 455 10.19 -6.50 -29.03
CA SER A 455 9.12 -5.51 -29.19
C SER A 455 7.94 -5.72 -28.24
N ALA A 456 7.21 -4.64 -28.03
CA ALA A 456 5.86 -4.61 -27.49
C ALA A 456 4.90 -4.04 -28.55
N LYS A 457 3.82 -4.77 -28.84
CA LYS A 457 2.75 -4.30 -29.73
C LYS A 457 1.52 -3.99 -28.91
N ILE A 458 0.93 -2.83 -29.13
CA ILE A 458 -0.17 -2.29 -28.34
C ILE A 458 -1.37 -2.11 -29.24
N VAL A 459 -2.45 -2.81 -28.96
CA VAL A 459 -3.75 -2.66 -29.61
C VAL A 459 -4.64 -1.88 -28.66
N LEU A 460 -4.85 -0.59 -28.91
CA LEU A 460 -5.64 0.29 -28.03
C LEU A 460 -7.14 0.02 -28.19
N SER A 461 -7.88 0.11 -27.09
CA SER A 461 -9.34 0.10 -27.11
C SER A 461 -9.91 1.35 -27.83
N ASP A 462 -9.23 2.48 -27.74
CA ASP A 462 -9.51 3.68 -28.53
C ASP A 462 -8.31 4.00 -29.42
N ALA A 463 -8.36 3.54 -30.67
CA ALA A 463 -7.29 3.74 -31.66
C ALA A 463 -6.98 5.22 -31.93
N ARG A 464 -7.92 6.14 -31.64
CA ARG A 464 -7.72 7.60 -31.81
C ARG A 464 -6.65 8.17 -30.89
N LEU A 465 -6.33 7.45 -29.81
CA LEU A 465 -5.28 7.85 -28.87
C LEU A 465 -3.86 7.55 -29.41
N ALA A 466 -3.71 6.66 -30.39
CA ALA A 466 -2.39 6.22 -30.87
C ALA A 466 -1.46 7.38 -31.26
N PRO A 467 -1.88 8.41 -32.04
CA PRO A 467 -0.99 9.51 -32.42
C PRO A 467 -0.47 10.32 -31.22
N ALA A 468 -1.30 10.52 -30.19
CA ALA A 468 -0.89 11.24 -28.99
C ALA A 468 0.06 10.39 -28.12
N LEU A 469 -0.13 9.07 -28.12
CA LEU A 469 0.69 8.15 -27.32
C LEU A 469 2.02 7.78 -27.98
N GLU A 470 2.17 7.99 -29.28
CA GLU A 470 3.46 7.82 -29.99
C GLU A 470 4.56 8.70 -29.39
N ALA A 471 4.23 9.90 -28.90
CA ALA A 471 5.18 10.77 -28.20
C ALA A 471 5.79 10.13 -26.94
N TYR A 472 5.12 9.13 -26.37
CA TYR A 472 5.57 8.39 -25.17
C TYR A 472 6.22 7.04 -25.50
N ALA A 473 6.44 6.72 -26.77
CA ALA A 473 6.99 5.42 -27.19
C ALA A 473 8.34 5.12 -26.53
N ASP A 474 9.26 6.09 -26.49
CA ASP A 474 10.57 5.89 -25.86
C ASP A 474 10.45 5.68 -24.35
N MET A 475 9.51 6.39 -23.72
CA MET A 475 9.18 6.16 -22.30
C MET A 475 8.70 4.72 -22.06
N MET A 476 7.82 4.21 -22.92
CA MET A 476 7.34 2.84 -22.82
C MET A 476 8.44 1.82 -23.12
N LYS A 477 9.32 2.06 -24.08
CA LYS A 477 10.49 1.19 -24.35
C LYS A 477 11.35 1.02 -23.10
N ASP A 478 11.66 2.12 -22.41
CA ASP A 478 12.47 2.11 -21.20
C ASP A 478 11.77 1.34 -20.06
N GLU A 479 10.48 1.64 -19.81
CA GLU A 479 9.71 1.02 -18.74
C GLU A 479 9.50 -0.47 -18.96
N LEU A 480 9.24 -0.86 -20.19
CA LEU A 480 8.99 -2.25 -20.57
C LEU A 480 10.28 -3.03 -20.82
N ASN A 481 11.40 -2.35 -20.96
CA ASN A 481 12.65 -2.95 -21.39
C ASN A 481 12.49 -3.71 -22.71
N VAL A 482 12.02 -3.01 -23.74
CA VAL A 482 11.88 -3.53 -25.10
C VAL A 482 12.65 -2.62 -26.07
N LEU A 483 13.08 -3.18 -27.21
CA LEU A 483 13.79 -2.39 -28.22
C LEU A 483 12.83 -1.55 -29.07
N ASP A 484 11.59 -2.01 -29.23
CA ASP A 484 10.59 -1.32 -30.03
C ASP A 484 9.20 -1.35 -29.34
N VAL A 485 8.43 -0.27 -29.53
CA VAL A 485 7.03 -0.16 -29.16
C VAL A 485 6.26 0.33 -30.39
N SER A 486 5.20 -0.38 -30.74
CA SER A 486 4.35 0.00 -31.87
C SER A 486 2.87 -0.15 -31.53
N PHE A 487 2.08 0.81 -32.01
CA PHE A 487 0.62 0.76 -31.91
C PHE A 487 0.07 0.05 -33.15
N VAL A 488 -0.71 -1.00 -32.92
CA VAL A 488 -1.28 -1.85 -33.96
C VAL A 488 -2.76 -1.53 -34.12
N THR A 489 -3.13 -1.01 -35.28
CA THR A 489 -4.53 -0.67 -35.60
C THR A 489 -5.23 -1.77 -36.39
N SER A 490 -4.47 -2.71 -36.99
CA SER A 490 -4.97 -3.84 -37.76
C SER A 490 -3.94 -4.98 -37.77
N GLY A 491 -4.37 -6.22 -38.02
CA GLY A 491 -3.47 -7.38 -38.10
C GLY A 491 -3.05 -7.95 -36.75
N SER A 492 -3.78 -7.65 -35.66
CA SER A 492 -3.49 -8.22 -34.34
C SER A 492 -3.72 -9.74 -34.25
N GLU A 493 -4.50 -10.30 -35.19
CA GLU A 493 -4.72 -11.75 -35.36
C GLU A 493 -3.43 -12.54 -35.65
N GLN A 494 -2.37 -11.87 -36.07
CA GLN A 494 -1.06 -12.51 -36.24
C GLN A 494 -0.37 -12.86 -34.92
N TYR A 495 -0.79 -12.25 -33.83
CA TYR A 495 -0.13 -12.35 -32.53
C TYR A 495 -1.00 -13.01 -31.47
N VAL A 496 -2.32 -12.84 -31.57
CA VAL A 496 -3.27 -13.29 -30.56
C VAL A 496 -4.56 -13.83 -31.16
N THR A 497 -5.15 -14.81 -30.48
CA THR A 497 -6.52 -15.25 -30.71
C THR A 497 -7.39 -14.67 -29.60
N TYR A 498 -8.49 -14.01 -29.96
CA TYR A 498 -9.41 -13.44 -29.00
C TYR A 498 -10.51 -14.44 -28.60
N ALA A 499 -10.93 -14.36 -27.36
CA ALA A 499 -12.15 -14.97 -26.87
C ALA A 499 -12.96 -13.93 -26.07
N ILE A 500 -14.27 -13.89 -26.32
CA ILE A 500 -15.21 -12.98 -25.66
C ILE A 500 -16.14 -13.78 -24.79
N LYS A 501 -16.39 -13.28 -23.58
CA LYS A 501 -17.35 -13.85 -22.63
C LYS A 501 -18.25 -12.74 -22.09
N PRO A 502 -19.54 -13.01 -21.78
CA PRO A 502 -20.42 -12.04 -21.18
C PRO A 502 -19.99 -11.78 -19.72
N ASN A 503 -19.98 -10.52 -19.31
CA ASN A 503 -19.83 -10.12 -17.92
C ASN A 503 -21.19 -10.20 -17.21
N PHE A 504 -21.42 -11.29 -16.50
CA PHE A 504 -22.71 -11.55 -15.83
C PHE A 504 -23.08 -10.50 -14.79
N ARG A 505 -22.11 -9.84 -14.16
CA ARG A 505 -22.34 -8.83 -13.14
C ARG A 505 -22.94 -7.57 -13.75
N THR A 506 -22.32 -7.02 -14.78
CA THR A 506 -22.79 -5.80 -15.48
C THR A 506 -24.10 -6.06 -16.21
N LEU A 507 -24.23 -7.19 -16.90
CA LEU A 507 -25.47 -7.58 -17.54
C LEU A 507 -26.61 -7.75 -16.53
N GLY A 508 -26.34 -8.27 -15.33
CA GLY A 508 -27.31 -8.36 -14.24
C GLY A 508 -27.77 -6.98 -13.77
N GLN A 509 -26.87 -6.01 -13.63
CA GLN A 509 -27.20 -4.63 -13.26
C GLN A 509 -28.04 -3.90 -14.32
N ARG A 510 -27.84 -4.23 -15.60
CA ARG A 510 -28.64 -3.72 -16.73
C ARG A 510 -29.98 -4.45 -16.93
N GLY A 511 -30.31 -5.42 -16.08
CA GLY A 511 -31.55 -6.20 -16.22
C GLY A 511 -31.52 -7.27 -17.33
N LEU A 512 -30.33 -7.54 -17.92
CA LEU A 512 -30.14 -8.46 -19.05
C LEU A 512 -29.75 -9.89 -18.60
N GLY A 513 -29.97 -10.24 -17.34
CA GLY A 513 -29.55 -11.53 -16.77
C GLY A 513 -30.13 -12.76 -17.48
N LYS A 514 -31.34 -12.68 -18.04
CA LYS A 514 -31.95 -13.77 -18.83
C LYS A 514 -31.23 -13.98 -20.16
N GLN A 515 -30.85 -12.90 -20.84
CA GLN A 515 -30.14 -12.93 -22.13
C GLN A 515 -28.65 -13.31 -21.95
N ALA A 516 -28.08 -13.15 -20.76
CA ALA A 516 -26.68 -13.45 -20.49
C ALA A 516 -26.31 -14.92 -20.78
N GLN A 517 -27.24 -15.86 -20.62
CA GLN A 517 -27.00 -17.27 -20.96
C GLN A 517 -27.01 -17.53 -22.48
N GLU A 518 -27.86 -16.84 -23.23
CA GLU A 518 -27.89 -16.91 -24.70
C GLU A 518 -26.62 -16.26 -25.28
N LEU A 519 -26.23 -15.10 -24.74
CA LEU A 519 -24.98 -14.43 -25.07
C LEU A 519 -23.77 -15.34 -24.82
N LYS A 520 -23.74 -16.04 -23.68
CA LYS A 520 -22.68 -17.00 -23.37
C LYS A 520 -22.60 -18.14 -24.42
N LYS A 521 -23.73 -18.69 -24.81
CA LYS A 521 -23.79 -19.76 -25.84
C LYS A 521 -23.32 -19.22 -27.19
N HIS A 522 -23.82 -18.05 -27.59
CA HIS A 522 -23.44 -17.45 -28.86
C HIS A 522 -21.96 -17.14 -28.92
N MET A 523 -21.39 -16.49 -27.89
CA MET A 523 -19.96 -16.15 -27.82
C MET A 523 -19.08 -17.40 -27.74
N ALA A 524 -19.50 -18.45 -27.08
CA ALA A 524 -18.76 -19.71 -27.00
C ALA A 524 -18.69 -20.47 -28.33
N THR A 525 -19.57 -20.17 -29.28
CA THR A 525 -19.59 -20.77 -30.62
C THR A 525 -18.91 -19.91 -31.67
N MET A 526 -18.44 -18.71 -31.32
CA MET A 526 -17.71 -17.85 -32.25
C MET A 526 -16.38 -18.49 -32.67
N GLY A 527 -16.13 -18.50 -33.98
CA GLY A 527 -14.81 -18.84 -34.51
C GLY A 527 -13.78 -17.75 -34.21
N ALA A 528 -12.49 -18.06 -34.34
CA ALA A 528 -11.41 -17.09 -34.08
C ALA A 528 -11.55 -15.80 -34.92
N ALA A 529 -11.96 -15.91 -36.18
CA ALA A 529 -12.18 -14.76 -37.05
C ALA A 529 -13.38 -13.89 -36.60
N ASP A 530 -14.48 -14.52 -36.16
CA ASP A 530 -15.66 -13.81 -35.68
C ASP A 530 -15.38 -13.12 -34.35
N ALA A 531 -14.67 -13.79 -33.44
CA ALA A 531 -14.25 -13.22 -32.16
C ALA A 531 -13.31 -12.01 -32.39
N HIS A 532 -12.38 -12.11 -33.34
CA HIS A 532 -11.50 -11.00 -33.71
C HIS A 532 -12.30 -9.82 -34.27
N ALA A 533 -13.24 -10.07 -35.22
CA ALA A 533 -14.09 -9.03 -35.77
C ALA A 533 -14.96 -8.36 -34.70
N ALA A 534 -15.50 -9.14 -33.78
CA ALA A 534 -16.30 -8.64 -32.66
C ALA A 534 -15.47 -7.75 -31.71
N VAL A 535 -14.25 -8.17 -31.36
CA VAL A 535 -13.34 -7.34 -30.55
C VAL A 535 -12.94 -6.07 -31.29
N SER A 536 -12.59 -6.16 -32.57
CA SER A 536 -12.25 -4.99 -33.40
C SER A 536 -13.42 -4.00 -33.48
N THR A 537 -14.64 -4.50 -33.63
CA THR A 537 -15.86 -3.65 -33.62
C THR A 537 -16.03 -2.98 -32.25
N LEU A 538 -15.92 -3.72 -31.15
CA LEU A 538 -16.02 -3.19 -29.81
C LEU A 538 -14.95 -2.11 -29.53
N LEU A 539 -13.72 -2.34 -29.95
CA LEU A 539 -12.61 -1.38 -29.79
C LEU A 539 -12.78 -0.12 -30.64
N SER A 540 -13.39 -0.22 -31.82
CA SER A 540 -13.54 0.93 -32.73
C SER A 540 -14.81 1.75 -32.49
N SER A 541 -15.92 1.10 -32.18
CA SER A 541 -17.24 1.76 -32.01
C SER A 541 -17.69 1.91 -30.54
N GLY A 542 -17.02 1.22 -29.60
CA GLY A 542 -17.39 1.18 -28.17
C GLY A 542 -18.57 0.24 -27.88
N THR A 543 -19.25 -0.29 -28.92
CA THR A 543 -20.39 -1.20 -28.76
C THR A 543 -20.28 -2.39 -29.72
N LEU A 544 -20.93 -3.50 -29.35
CA LEU A 544 -21.00 -4.74 -30.09
C LEU A 544 -22.43 -5.27 -30.12
N MET A 545 -22.98 -5.55 -31.29
CA MET A 545 -24.22 -6.29 -31.40
C MET A 545 -23.96 -7.80 -31.35
N SER A 546 -24.52 -8.48 -30.37
CA SER A 546 -24.41 -9.95 -30.20
C SER A 546 -25.75 -10.53 -29.77
N ALA A 547 -26.21 -11.55 -30.47
CA ALA A 547 -27.52 -12.20 -30.24
C ALA A 547 -28.69 -11.21 -30.09
N GLY A 548 -28.69 -10.11 -30.88
CA GLY A 548 -29.74 -9.09 -30.84
C GLY A 548 -29.64 -8.11 -29.67
N VAL A 549 -28.56 -8.15 -28.86
CA VAL A 549 -28.32 -7.25 -27.72
C VAL A 549 -27.14 -6.34 -28.04
N GLU A 550 -27.28 -5.05 -27.79
CA GLU A 550 -26.18 -4.10 -27.85
C GLU A 550 -25.40 -4.14 -26.53
N LEU A 551 -24.11 -4.46 -26.62
CA LEU A 551 -23.20 -4.63 -25.51
C LEU A 551 -22.13 -3.53 -25.56
N SER A 552 -21.82 -2.97 -24.41
CA SER A 552 -20.66 -2.08 -24.22
C SER A 552 -19.40 -2.90 -23.83
N ALA A 553 -18.26 -2.24 -23.79
CA ALA A 553 -17.01 -2.86 -23.31
C ALA A 553 -17.11 -3.40 -21.88
N ASP A 554 -17.93 -2.80 -21.01
CA ASP A 554 -18.16 -3.27 -19.64
C ASP A 554 -19.04 -4.53 -19.56
N ASP A 555 -19.84 -4.81 -20.59
CA ASP A 555 -20.76 -5.95 -20.64
C ASP A 555 -20.08 -7.26 -21.05
N VAL A 556 -18.82 -7.19 -21.48
CA VAL A 556 -18.05 -8.34 -21.95
C VAL A 556 -16.68 -8.42 -21.30
N GLU A 557 -16.18 -9.63 -21.16
CA GLU A 557 -14.81 -9.91 -20.79
C GLU A 557 -14.08 -10.38 -22.04
N VAL A 558 -13.10 -9.58 -22.49
CA VAL A 558 -12.23 -9.95 -23.61
C VAL A 558 -10.98 -10.61 -23.05
N SER A 559 -10.72 -11.84 -23.43
CA SER A 559 -9.47 -12.53 -23.16
C SER A 559 -8.72 -12.78 -24.46
N CYS A 560 -7.42 -12.80 -24.39
CA CYS A 560 -6.56 -13.11 -25.55
C CYS A 560 -5.58 -14.22 -25.19
N GLU A 561 -5.40 -15.14 -26.14
CA GLU A 561 -4.38 -16.19 -26.08
C GLU A 561 -3.30 -15.85 -27.09
N ALA A 562 -2.06 -15.76 -26.63
CA ALA A 562 -0.95 -15.40 -27.49
C ALA A 562 -0.51 -16.61 -28.33
N HIS A 563 -0.12 -16.33 -29.57
CA HIS A 563 0.49 -17.35 -30.45
C HIS A 563 1.91 -17.70 -29.98
N GLU A 564 2.45 -18.82 -30.45
CA GLU A 564 3.79 -19.27 -30.13
C GLU A 564 4.84 -18.17 -30.40
N GLY A 565 5.72 -17.95 -29.43
CA GLY A 565 6.72 -16.88 -29.48
C GLY A 565 6.23 -15.51 -29.00
N PHE A 566 4.98 -15.41 -28.54
CA PHE A 566 4.42 -14.19 -27.96
C PHE A 566 3.82 -14.44 -26.59
N ALA A 567 3.66 -13.37 -25.80
CA ALA A 567 2.86 -13.37 -24.59
C ALA A 567 1.96 -12.14 -24.62
N ALA A 568 0.70 -12.29 -24.20
CA ALA A 568 -0.26 -11.21 -24.28
C ALA A 568 -1.22 -11.20 -23.11
N ALA A 569 -1.76 -10.03 -22.80
CA ALA A 569 -2.94 -9.83 -21.96
C ALA A 569 -3.73 -8.64 -22.45
N GLY A 570 -5.02 -8.63 -22.12
CA GLY A 570 -5.93 -7.54 -22.43
C GLY A 570 -6.64 -7.03 -21.19
N ASP A 571 -6.95 -5.74 -21.18
CA ASP A 571 -7.81 -5.08 -20.22
C ASP A 571 -8.60 -3.93 -20.88
N ARG A 572 -9.12 -2.99 -20.10
CA ARG A 572 -9.89 -1.84 -20.61
C ARG A 572 -9.09 -0.89 -21.51
N VAL A 573 -7.79 -0.81 -21.33
CA VAL A 573 -6.92 0.06 -22.16
C VAL A 573 -6.67 -0.53 -23.53
N GLY A 574 -6.78 -1.86 -23.65
CA GLY A 574 -6.56 -2.61 -24.87
C GLY A 574 -5.81 -3.92 -24.66
N VAL A 575 -5.05 -4.34 -25.65
CA VAL A 575 -4.24 -5.56 -25.59
C VAL A 575 -2.77 -5.23 -25.76
N VAL A 576 -1.93 -5.78 -24.90
CA VAL A 576 -0.47 -5.70 -25.02
C VAL A 576 0.07 -7.07 -25.39
N VAL A 577 0.90 -7.10 -26.42
CA VAL A 577 1.58 -8.29 -26.93
C VAL A 577 3.09 -8.08 -26.85
N LEU A 578 3.79 -8.98 -26.17
CA LEU A 578 5.25 -8.97 -26.06
C LEU A 578 5.84 -10.08 -26.93
N ASP A 579 6.84 -9.76 -27.74
CA ASP A 579 7.65 -10.75 -28.46
C ASP A 579 8.62 -11.41 -27.47
N THR A 580 8.41 -12.69 -27.17
CA THR A 580 9.17 -13.44 -26.18
C THR A 580 10.33 -14.24 -26.76
N ARG A 581 10.52 -14.17 -28.08
CA ARG A 581 11.64 -14.84 -28.76
C ARG A 581 12.94 -14.11 -28.44
N LEU A 582 13.88 -14.83 -27.85
CA LEU A 582 15.16 -14.28 -27.45
C LEU A 582 16.22 -14.61 -28.48
N THR A 583 16.78 -13.56 -29.11
CA THR A 583 18.05 -13.68 -29.87
C THR A 583 19.24 -13.72 -28.94
N ASP A 584 20.40 -14.11 -29.45
CA ASP A 584 21.63 -14.14 -28.65
C ASP A 584 22.03 -12.73 -28.19
N GLU A 585 21.77 -11.70 -29.01
CA GLU A 585 22.00 -10.31 -28.64
C GLU A 585 21.10 -9.88 -27.45
N LEU A 586 19.82 -10.29 -27.45
CA LEU A 586 18.90 -9.99 -26.35
C LEU A 586 19.29 -10.72 -25.05
N ARG A 587 19.78 -11.96 -25.17
CA ARG A 587 20.33 -12.70 -24.03
C ARG A 587 21.60 -12.03 -23.48
N ASP A 588 22.48 -11.58 -24.35
CA ASP A 588 23.72 -10.89 -23.97
C ASP A 588 23.42 -9.54 -23.29
N LEU A 589 22.47 -8.77 -23.79
CA LEU A 589 21.99 -7.55 -23.15
C LEU A 589 21.35 -7.83 -21.78
N GLY A 590 20.59 -8.92 -21.66
CA GLY A 590 20.02 -9.39 -20.40
C GLY A 590 21.10 -9.73 -19.38
N PHE A 591 22.10 -10.47 -19.79
CA PHE A 591 23.26 -10.82 -18.98
C PHE A 591 23.98 -9.58 -18.41
N VAL A 592 24.25 -8.58 -19.27
CA VAL A 592 24.88 -7.32 -18.84
C VAL A 592 24.03 -6.60 -17.78
N ARG A 593 22.71 -6.57 -17.94
CA ARG A 593 21.80 -5.94 -16.96
C ARG A 593 21.74 -6.71 -15.64
N GLU A 594 21.77 -8.05 -15.68
CA GLU A 594 21.86 -8.84 -14.46
C GLU A 594 23.21 -8.63 -13.76
N LEU A 595 24.31 -8.56 -14.51
CA LEU A 595 25.64 -8.24 -13.99
C LEU A 595 25.65 -6.88 -13.27
N LEU A 596 25.10 -5.83 -13.89
CA LEU A 596 24.95 -4.52 -13.28
C LEU A 596 24.16 -4.58 -11.96
N ASN A 597 23.08 -5.36 -11.92
CA ASN A 597 22.32 -5.57 -10.69
C ASN A 597 23.13 -6.24 -9.59
N ARG A 598 23.99 -7.22 -9.91
CA ARG A 598 24.87 -7.86 -8.93
C ARG A 598 25.89 -6.88 -8.37
N VAL A 599 26.43 -6.01 -9.22
CA VAL A 599 27.35 -4.94 -8.76
C VAL A 599 26.63 -3.96 -7.84
N GLN A 600 25.41 -3.53 -8.18
CA GLN A 600 24.62 -2.65 -7.30
C GLN A 600 24.25 -3.32 -5.96
N ALA A 601 23.97 -4.63 -5.96
CA ALA A 601 23.77 -5.39 -4.74
C ALA A 601 25.05 -5.42 -3.88
N ALA A 602 26.21 -5.63 -4.49
CA ALA A 602 27.49 -5.59 -3.79
C ALA A 602 27.78 -4.22 -3.18
N ARG A 603 27.50 -3.12 -3.89
CA ARG A 603 27.60 -1.75 -3.37
C ARG A 603 26.73 -1.55 -2.12
N LYS A 604 25.47 -2.00 -2.17
CA LYS A 604 24.51 -1.93 -1.06
C LYS A 604 25.01 -2.69 0.17
N ASP A 605 25.50 -3.91 -0.03
CA ASP A 605 26.01 -4.75 1.06
C ASP A 605 27.26 -4.16 1.73
N MET A 606 28.07 -3.43 0.96
CA MET A 606 29.20 -2.64 1.46
C MET A 606 28.76 -1.32 2.11
N LYS A 607 27.44 -1.03 2.17
CA LYS A 607 26.87 0.22 2.72
C LYS A 607 27.43 1.48 2.05
N LEU A 608 27.74 1.40 0.75
CA LEU A 608 28.18 2.56 -0.01
C LEU A 608 27.01 3.52 -0.25
N GLU A 609 27.30 4.81 -0.17
CA GLU A 609 26.35 5.86 -0.52
C GLU A 609 26.08 5.89 -2.03
N PHE A 610 24.96 6.48 -2.43
CA PHE A 610 24.59 6.56 -3.84
C PHE A 610 25.62 7.32 -4.71
N SER A 611 26.30 8.32 -4.12
CA SER A 611 27.32 9.13 -4.78
C SER A 611 28.72 8.53 -4.76
N ASP A 612 28.94 7.48 -3.98
CA ASP A 612 30.25 6.86 -3.86
C ASP A 612 30.75 6.32 -5.21
N ARG A 613 31.98 6.64 -5.54
CA ARG A 613 32.67 6.10 -6.70
C ARG A 613 33.36 4.79 -6.33
N ILE A 614 33.46 3.87 -7.31
CA ILE A 614 34.13 2.57 -7.10
C ILE A 614 35.17 2.29 -8.16
N ARG A 615 36.14 1.41 -7.81
CA ARG A 615 36.94 0.66 -8.76
C ARG A 615 36.34 -0.75 -8.82
N LEU A 616 36.05 -1.24 -10.02
CA LEU A 616 35.33 -2.49 -10.25
C LEU A 616 36.19 -3.48 -11.00
N GLY A 617 36.34 -4.69 -10.47
CA GLY A 617 36.93 -5.83 -11.15
C GLY A 617 35.84 -6.85 -11.52
N ILE A 618 35.92 -7.42 -12.70
CA ILE A 618 34.99 -8.46 -13.19
C ILE A 618 35.82 -9.62 -13.75
N LYS A 619 35.65 -10.82 -13.19
CA LYS A 619 36.23 -12.07 -13.72
C LYS A 619 35.13 -13.09 -13.97
N GLY A 620 35.28 -13.90 -14.99
CA GLY A 620 34.30 -14.95 -15.33
C GLY A 620 34.69 -15.74 -16.56
N GLY A 621 33.74 -16.46 -17.12
CA GLY A 621 33.92 -17.20 -18.37
C GLY A 621 34.11 -16.28 -19.57
N GLU A 622 34.40 -16.88 -20.73
CA GLU A 622 34.66 -16.16 -21.99
C GLU A 622 33.56 -15.18 -22.36
N ARG A 623 32.29 -15.56 -22.18
CA ARG A 623 31.13 -14.69 -22.42
C ARG A 623 31.14 -13.48 -21.48
N THR A 624 31.38 -13.68 -20.19
CA THR A 624 31.45 -12.59 -19.20
C THR A 624 32.52 -11.58 -19.57
N VAL A 625 33.72 -12.02 -19.89
CA VAL A 625 34.86 -11.17 -20.28
C VAL A 625 34.58 -10.40 -21.56
N ARG A 626 34.06 -11.07 -22.58
CA ARG A 626 33.66 -10.46 -23.87
C ARG A 626 32.62 -9.35 -23.66
N LEU A 627 31.56 -9.65 -22.90
CA LEU A 627 30.47 -8.69 -22.66
C LEU A 627 30.88 -7.54 -21.75
N ALA A 628 31.68 -7.79 -20.70
CA ALA A 628 32.21 -6.74 -19.84
C ALA A 628 33.08 -5.74 -20.63
N ARG A 629 33.88 -6.21 -21.59
CA ARG A 629 34.67 -5.34 -22.48
C ARG A 629 33.81 -4.59 -23.48
N ALA A 630 32.86 -5.28 -24.14
CA ALA A 630 31.98 -4.68 -25.13
C ALA A 630 31.08 -3.57 -24.54
N HIS A 631 30.69 -3.71 -23.27
CA HIS A 631 29.80 -2.77 -22.58
C HIS A 631 30.49 -1.97 -21.46
N ALA A 632 31.83 -1.84 -21.51
CA ALA A 632 32.63 -1.22 -20.43
C ALA A 632 32.18 0.20 -20.07
N SER A 633 31.92 1.05 -21.05
CA SER A 633 31.46 2.43 -20.85
C SER A 633 30.12 2.49 -20.12
N ARG A 634 29.16 1.65 -20.53
CA ARG A 634 27.86 1.54 -19.90
C ARG A 634 27.98 1.01 -18.47
N ILE A 635 28.73 -0.06 -18.26
CA ILE A 635 28.93 -0.65 -16.92
C ILE A 635 29.53 0.41 -16.01
N SER A 636 30.60 1.10 -16.42
CA SER A 636 31.24 2.13 -15.61
C SER A 636 30.29 3.28 -15.27
N GLY A 637 29.48 3.73 -16.22
CA GLY A 637 28.50 4.79 -16.01
C GLY A 637 27.41 4.40 -15.01
N ASP A 638 26.76 3.24 -15.22
CA ASP A 638 25.61 2.80 -14.44
C ASP A 638 25.98 2.46 -12.98
N VAL A 639 27.24 2.08 -12.69
CA VAL A 639 27.68 1.75 -11.31
C VAL A 639 28.62 2.78 -10.72
N LEU A 640 28.84 3.93 -11.38
CA LEU A 640 29.76 4.98 -10.97
C LEU A 640 31.20 4.46 -10.77
N ALA A 641 31.67 3.59 -11.66
CA ALA A 641 33.02 3.10 -11.61
C ALA A 641 34.00 4.12 -12.25
N THR A 642 35.03 4.51 -11.49
CA THR A 642 36.14 5.33 -11.99
C THR A 642 37.13 4.49 -12.79
N GLU A 643 37.17 3.18 -12.51
CA GLU A 643 38.00 2.21 -13.20
C GLU A 643 37.28 0.87 -13.29
N LEU A 644 37.31 0.25 -14.47
CA LEU A 644 36.80 -1.09 -14.73
C LEU A 644 37.93 -1.99 -15.19
N LEU A 645 38.25 -3.00 -14.40
CA LEU A 645 39.24 -4.04 -14.71
C LEU A 645 38.49 -5.31 -15.14
N VAL A 646 38.78 -5.78 -16.34
CA VAL A 646 38.17 -7.00 -16.88
C VAL A 646 39.20 -8.10 -16.89
N ASP A 647 38.91 -9.21 -16.21
CA ASP A 647 39.76 -10.34 -15.92
C ASP A 647 40.88 -10.04 -14.89
N GLU A 648 40.77 -8.90 -14.22
CA GLU A 648 41.65 -8.47 -13.13
C GLU A 648 40.83 -7.94 -11.95
N MET A 649 41.47 -7.82 -10.77
CA MET A 649 40.80 -7.29 -9.57
C MET A 649 41.56 -6.08 -9.02
N PRO A 650 40.87 -5.03 -8.54
CA PRO A 650 41.52 -3.95 -7.83
C PRO A 650 42.21 -4.47 -6.55
N GLN A 651 43.41 -4.04 -6.27
CA GLN A 651 44.11 -4.42 -5.06
C GLN A 651 43.34 -3.91 -3.82
N GLY A 652 43.06 -4.82 -2.88
CA GLY A 652 42.28 -4.51 -1.68
C GLY A 652 40.77 -4.51 -1.88
N ALA A 653 40.26 -4.94 -3.04
CA ALA A 653 38.82 -5.04 -3.29
C ALA A 653 38.13 -6.09 -2.43
N THR A 654 36.91 -5.83 -2.05
CA THR A 654 36.00 -6.85 -1.51
C THR A 654 35.55 -7.75 -2.65
N VAL A 655 35.96 -9.02 -2.60
CA VAL A 655 35.70 -10.00 -3.67
C VAL A 655 34.50 -10.87 -3.31
N ARG A 656 33.64 -11.13 -4.30
CA ARG A 656 32.46 -11.99 -4.17
C ARG A 656 32.20 -12.77 -5.45
N ASP A 657 31.82 -14.03 -5.27
CA ASP A 657 31.28 -14.84 -6.36
C ASP A 657 29.77 -14.69 -6.41
N VAL A 658 29.25 -14.43 -7.61
CA VAL A 658 27.83 -14.24 -7.87
C VAL A 658 27.41 -15.09 -9.06
N ASP A 659 26.18 -15.57 -9.03
CA ASP A 659 25.56 -16.20 -10.19
C ASP A 659 24.92 -15.12 -11.08
N VAL A 660 25.26 -15.14 -12.36
CA VAL A 660 24.66 -14.30 -13.40
C VAL A 660 24.13 -15.22 -14.49
N GLU A 661 22.84 -15.48 -14.48
CA GLU A 661 22.16 -16.36 -15.45
C GLU A 661 22.80 -17.76 -15.61
N GLY A 662 23.24 -18.35 -14.50
CA GLY A 662 23.86 -19.68 -14.47
C GLY A 662 25.37 -19.67 -14.71
N GLU A 663 25.99 -18.51 -14.94
CA GLU A 663 27.43 -18.35 -15.00
C GLU A 663 27.98 -17.81 -13.67
N SER A 664 29.05 -18.43 -13.18
CA SER A 664 29.79 -17.93 -12.00
C SER A 664 30.64 -16.73 -12.41
N VAL A 665 30.40 -15.59 -11.77
CA VAL A 665 31.15 -14.33 -11.99
C VAL A 665 31.71 -13.86 -10.67
N THR A 666 33.01 -13.54 -10.67
CA THR A 666 33.68 -12.94 -9.52
C THR A 666 33.70 -11.42 -9.67
N LEU A 667 33.17 -10.71 -8.69
CA LEU A 667 33.15 -9.24 -8.62
C LEU A 667 34.10 -8.76 -7.54
N GLY A 668 34.98 -7.82 -7.87
CA GLY A 668 35.81 -7.10 -6.93
C GLY A 668 35.40 -5.64 -6.85
N VAL A 669 34.89 -5.19 -5.71
CA VAL A 669 34.45 -3.81 -5.51
C VAL A 669 35.34 -3.14 -4.46
N LEU A 670 35.86 -1.97 -4.82
CA LEU A 670 36.66 -1.12 -3.94
C LEU A 670 36.11 0.31 -4.01
N ARG A 671 35.92 0.95 -2.87
CA ARG A 671 35.58 2.39 -2.85
C ARG A 671 36.75 3.19 -3.41
N ALA A 672 36.49 4.08 -4.36
CA ALA A 672 37.49 4.90 -5.02
C ALA A 672 37.95 6.09 -4.18
#